data_0562a3991741cf31a9e25683d1bf4404
#
_entry.id   0562a3991741cf31a9e25683d1bf4404
#
_cell.length_a   1.000
_cell.length_b   1.000
_cell.length_c   1.000
_cell.angle_alpha   90.00
_cell.angle_beta   90.00
_cell.angle_gamma   90.00
#
_symmetry.space_group_name_H-M   'P 1'
#
loop_
_entity.id
_entity.type
_entity.pdbx_description
1 polymer ?
#
loop_
_entity_poly.entity_id
_entity_poly.type
_entity_poly.pdbx_seq_one_letter_code
_entity_poly.pdbx_strand_id
1 'polypeptide(L)'
;MTREQKFYNALKDIFVGAKVEGESGYINLMRIKSRYFEKGVFPKLQEDIEKAIKPFPDFKEELFDKLYTFFQRYFSESGSIYFRYTPIHQNVYEKVYTDDKDVILFWKTHMLYYVKTDRLFKNLEVEIDDQKFFFDVSTLEHKKANEKKEIIFEFKKKREDGVPVFSVSYSERGRKTKIEDILKSLKKEGIKISADILERAFRIFKKQSEVDYFINKNAKEFLREQFNIWLYQYIFSGESEWTEKRIKQLQVLKDIAFKIIDFISQFEDELVKIWNKPKFVLNSNYVITLDRIWKNSPSMKGWQAFPSERGVDAEGGRGVSNKVVKWHQLPYNPKLKEKARALRKAGILSEVLFWQQVKNKQFLGLDFDRQKIIGNYIVDFYCKDLGIVVEIDGVSHDYKGDYDKNREEYLKSLGLRVIHILDKDIKKNLDGVMKWLKREIMNTPSAKADTPLKEGNLIEKIIKHKGMERQIKEWKELGMVDENFKPSDILVIDLMGKHLNPKYKHLPIDTRYFKDLEPEILGLFDDLDNSLDGWLIKSENYQALNTILPKFKEKVQTIYIDPPFNKEQDADYFYSVKYKDSAWITLLENRLRLAKDILNERGSIFVRCDYNGNWLVRPLMNEIFGEENFKNEIIVGRTKTAPYIGTAPEKAGVSFKSLMVVYDNIYLYSKSDNFLNKFSEGIIEEKREAYWKDFKTFFDRDYNRYELLGIIPEKGCSWMWRKEVAKEAIKNYQKYLEERQRTGISLEEYWEKTGKKLNFIKKEGNTLKYWVSSSKKVSHNNWSELEGYGRKWHFPTENSEILLKRVIESTSNEGDLIMDFFLGSGTTTAVAHKLRRKWIGVEMGEHFYTVVLPRMKKVLFYDKSGISKLLKTPRQTSSDTPLKEGNYQGGGFFKYYELEQYEDTLRKVKYEDSDLFSLFPSDRGVSALADGVFKDPYNQYVFMRDLKMLEALEVDYENNKVKVDLSKLYSNIDIPETLSNLLGKWIKRITSDYVEFEDGEKIDLKNLDYKLIKPLIWW
;
A
#
# COMPACT_ATOMS: atom_id res chain seq x y z
N MET A 1 -27.73 -41.04 30.44
CA MET A 1 -27.63 -39.57 30.39
C MET A 1 -28.97 -39.05 29.93
N THR A 2 -29.64 -38.21 30.75
CA THR A 2 -30.91 -37.61 30.38
C THR A 2 -30.75 -36.58 29.24
N ARG A 3 -31.84 -36.23 28.55
CA ARG A 3 -31.79 -35.16 27.49
C ARG A 3 -31.37 -33.84 28.08
N GLU A 4 -31.79 -33.53 29.29
CA GLU A 4 -31.34 -32.37 30.06
C GLU A 4 -29.82 -32.36 30.26
N GLN A 5 -29.27 -33.47 30.76
CA GLN A 5 -27.82 -33.61 30.94
C GLN A 5 -27.06 -33.50 29.63
N LYS A 6 -27.58 -34.07 28.52
CA LYS A 6 -26.96 -33.90 27.19
C LYS A 6 -26.94 -32.45 26.74
N PHE A 7 -28.03 -31.74 26.94
CA PHE A 7 -28.11 -30.32 26.56
C PHE A 7 -27.16 -29.46 27.37
N TYR A 8 -27.17 -29.62 28.73
CA TYR A 8 -26.25 -28.81 29.55
C TYR A 8 -24.77 -29.15 29.33
N ASN A 9 -24.44 -30.41 29.10
CA ASN A 9 -23.08 -30.82 28.74
C ASN A 9 -22.69 -30.26 27.38
N ALA A 10 -23.60 -30.33 26.40
CA ALA A 10 -23.33 -29.72 25.11
C ALA A 10 -23.17 -28.21 25.19
N LEU A 11 -24.00 -27.52 25.97
CA LEU A 11 -23.81 -26.08 26.24
C LEU A 11 -22.49 -25.80 26.93
N LYS A 12 -22.13 -26.63 27.90
CA LYS A 12 -20.83 -26.51 28.59
C LYS A 12 -19.68 -26.78 27.64
N ASP A 13 -19.74 -27.83 26.83
CA ASP A 13 -18.72 -28.16 25.83
C ASP A 13 -18.64 -27.10 24.75
N ILE A 14 -19.76 -26.51 24.35
CA ILE A 14 -19.86 -25.45 23.34
C ILE A 14 -19.32 -24.10 23.87
N PHE A 15 -19.65 -23.73 25.11
CA PHE A 15 -19.33 -22.42 25.68
C PHE A 15 -18.09 -22.40 26.55
N VAL A 16 -17.88 -23.46 27.33
CA VAL A 16 -16.71 -23.57 28.20
C VAL A 16 -15.56 -24.23 27.48
N GLY A 17 -15.88 -25.21 26.61
CA GLY A 17 -14.85 -26.00 25.96
C GLY A 17 -13.96 -26.74 26.97
N ALA A 18 -12.74 -27.07 26.55
CA ALA A 18 -11.73 -27.52 27.48
C ALA A 18 -11.20 -26.34 28.30
N LYS A 19 -10.96 -26.56 29.59
CA LYS A 19 -10.19 -25.59 30.40
C LYS A 19 -8.79 -25.54 29.85
N VAL A 20 -8.40 -24.37 29.35
CA VAL A 20 -7.12 -24.14 28.67
C VAL A 20 -6.32 -23.08 29.44
N GLU A 21 -5.09 -23.39 29.79
CA GLU A 21 -4.17 -22.42 30.39
C GLU A 21 -2.99 -22.12 29.45
N GLY A 22 -2.70 -20.85 29.26
CA GLY A 22 -1.63 -20.38 28.38
C GLY A 22 -1.66 -18.87 28.16
N GLU A 23 -0.75 -18.38 27.34
CA GLU A 23 -0.54 -16.92 27.14
C GLU A 23 -1.07 -16.39 25.80
N SER A 24 -1.71 -17.19 24.95
CA SER A 24 -2.27 -16.66 23.69
C SER A 24 -3.55 -15.85 23.91
N GLY A 25 -3.84 -14.90 23.03
CA GLY A 25 -5.06 -14.11 23.09
C GLY A 25 -6.32 -14.98 22.94
N TYR A 26 -6.27 -15.98 22.07
CA TYR A 26 -7.34 -16.96 21.93
C TYR A 26 -7.62 -17.73 23.23
N ILE A 27 -6.58 -18.21 23.91
CA ILE A 27 -6.71 -18.93 25.19
C ILE A 27 -7.30 -18.00 26.25
N ASN A 28 -6.83 -16.75 26.28
CA ASN A 28 -7.36 -15.74 27.19
C ASN A 28 -8.86 -15.51 26.97
N LEU A 29 -9.28 -15.39 25.71
CA LEU A 29 -10.68 -15.24 25.34
C LEU A 29 -11.51 -16.45 25.80
N MET A 30 -11.05 -17.66 25.55
CA MET A 30 -11.73 -18.88 25.98
C MET A 30 -11.87 -18.96 27.50
N ARG A 31 -10.85 -18.58 28.24
CA ARG A 31 -10.88 -18.54 29.73
C ARG A 31 -11.89 -17.54 30.25
N ILE A 32 -11.98 -16.35 29.67
CA ILE A 32 -12.95 -15.32 30.01
C ILE A 32 -14.36 -15.84 29.76
N LYS A 33 -14.59 -16.41 28.60
CA LYS A 33 -15.86 -16.95 28.15
C LYS A 33 -16.36 -18.08 29.09
N SER A 34 -15.47 -19.00 29.43
CA SER A 34 -15.75 -20.10 30.36
C SER A 34 -16.16 -19.60 31.74
N ARG A 35 -15.39 -18.71 32.35
CA ARG A 35 -15.66 -18.18 33.69
C ARG A 35 -17.01 -17.46 33.75
N TYR A 36 -17.29 -16.64 32.76
CA TYR A 36 -18.56 -15.91 32.71
C TYR A 36 -19.75 -16.83 32.53
N PHE A 37 -19.65 -17.83 31.68
CA PHE A 37 -20.68 -18.83 31.50
C PHE A 37 -20.95 -19.59 32.80
N GLU A 38 -19.91 -20.12 33.45
CA GLU A 38 -20.05 -20.93 34.66
C GLU A 38 -20.61 -20.15 35.85
N LYS A 39 -20.18 -18.89 36.05
CA LYS A 39 -20.57 -18.10 37.23
C LYS A 39 -21.82 -17.27 37.06
N GLY A 40 -22.07 -16.76 35.82
CA GLY A 40 -23.16 -15.83 35.54
C GLY A 40 -24.32 -16.44 34.80
N VAL A 41 -24.07 -16.97 33.62
CA VAL A 41 -25.13 -17.37 32.69
C VAL A 41 -25.77 -18.70 33.06
N PHE A 42 -24.98 -19.71 33.36
CA PHE A 42 -25.46 -21.07 33.60
C PHE A 42 -26.44 -21.19 34.76
N PRO A 43 -26.17 -20.63 35.96
CA PRO A 43 -27.13 -20.67 37.05
C PRO A 43 -28.43 -19.95 36.71
N LYS A 44 -28.37 -18.82 36.04
CA LYS A 44 -29.55 -18.05 35.66
C LYS A 44 -30.37 -18.75 34.58
N LEU A 45 -29.71 -19.38 33.61
CA LEU A 45 -30.37 -20.16 32.58
C LEU A 45 -31.12 -21.37 33.18
N GLN A 46 -30.53 -22.06 34.17
CA GLN A 46 -31.20 -23.16 34.87
C GLN A 46 -32.45 -22.65 35.60
N GLU A 47 -32.33 -21.55 36.35
CA GLU A 47 -33.47 -20.93 37.05
C GLU A 47 -34.60 -20.56 36.08
N ASP A 48 -34.25 -19.91 34.95
CA ASP A 48 -35.23 -19.46 33.95
C ASP A 48 -35.92 -20.64 33.25
N ILE A 49 -35.16 -21.69 32.93
CA ILE A 49 -35.74 -22.92 32.36
C ILE A 49 -36.68 -23.59 33.34
N GLU A 50 -36.30 -23.76 34.63
CA GLU A 50 -37.16 -24.36 35.67
C GLU A 50 -38.44 -23.56 35.86
N LYS A 51 -38.38 -22.25 35.94
CA LYS A 51 -39.56 -21.39 36.00
C LYS A 51 -40.47 -21.52 34.78
N ALA A 52 -39.91 -21.57 33.59
CA ALA A 52 -40.66 -21.63 32.34
C ALA A 52 -41.32 -22.99 32.11
N ILE A 53 -40.71 -24.08 32.59
CA ILE A 53 -41.21 -25.45 32.44
C ILE A 53 -42.26 -25.80 33.52
N LYS A 54 -42.25 -25.15 34.68
CA LYS A 54 -43.15 -25.45 35.80
C LYS A 54 -44.63 -25.61 35.40
N PRO A 55 -45.18 -24.79 34.46
CA PRO A 55 -46.55 -24.98 33.97
C PRO A 55 -46.70 -26.14 32.94
N PHE A 56 -45.60 -26.67 32.41
CA PHE A 56 -45.60 -27.66 31.33
C PHE A 56 -44.59 -28.79 31.58
N PRO A 57 -44.73 -29.57 32.66
CA PRO A 57 -43.73 -30.59 33.03
C PRO A 57 -43.52 -31.66 31.93
N ASP A 58 -44.59 -31.98 31.19
CA ASP A 58 -44.54 -32.96 30.10
C ASP A 58 -43.69 -32.50 28.91
N PHE A 59 -43.46 -31.20 28.78
CA PHE A 59 -42.68 -30.61 27.68
C PHE A 59 -41.17 -30.56 27.97
N LYS A 60 -40.75 -30.90 29.17
CA LYS A 60 -39.36 -30.76 29.63
C LYS A 60 -38.36 -31.49 28.72
N GLU A 61 -38.60 -32.74 28.42
CA GLU A 61 -37.69 -33.55 27.61
C GLU A 61 -37.64 -33.08 26.17
N GLU A 62 -38.79 -32.69 25.62
CA GLU A 62 -38.86 -32.14 24.27
C GLU A 62 -38.13 -30.77 24.16
N LEU A 63 -38.33 -29.90 25.13
CA LEU A 63 -37.63 -28.63 25.20
C LEU A 63 -36.10 -28.80 25.08
N PHE A 64 -35.53 -29.65 25.93
CA PHE A 64 -34.09 -29.91 25.92
C PHE A 64 -33.63 -30.59 24.66
N ASP A 65 -34.39 -31.50 24.07
CA ASP A 65 -34.07 -32.13 22.80
C ASP A 65 -34.01 -31.11 21.65
N LYS A 66 -34.96 -30.19 21.60
CA LYS A 66 -35.06 -29.19 20.51
C LYS A 66 -34.00 -28.08 20.65
N LEU A 67 -33.74 -27.61 21.86
CA LEU A 67 -32.65 -26.72 22.13
C LEU A 67 -31.29 -27.34 21.75
N TYR A 68 -31.04 -28.58 22.17
CA TYR A 68 -29.84 -29.32 21.83
C TYR A 68 -29.68 -29.45 20.31
N THR A 69 -30.76 -29.89 19.61
CA THR A 69 -30.72 -30.10 18.14
C THR A 69 -30.42 -28.83 17.37
N PHE A 70 -30.95 -27.68 17.82
CA PHE A 70 -30.68 -26.41 17.18
C PHE A 70 -29.24 -25.96 17.44
N PHE A 71 -28.84 -25.82 18.70
CA PHE A 71 -27.54 -25.23 19.05
C PHE A 71 -26.35 -26.10 18.64
N GLN A 72 -26.49 -27.45 18.66
CA GLN A 72 -25.40 -28.31 18.18
C GLN A 72 -24.98 -28.03 16.74
N ARG A 73 -25.87 -27.48 15.89
CA ARG A 73 -25.58 -27.19 14.49
C ARG A 73 -24.69 -25.98 14.29
N TYR A 74 -24.75 -25.02 15.22
CA TYR A 74 -24.11 -23.70 15.04
C TYR A 74 -22.86 -23.48 15.88
N PHE A 75 -22.44 -24.46 16.70
CA PHE A 75 -21.31 -24.27 17.61
C PHE A 75 -20.22 -25.31 17.42
N SER A 76 -18.99 -24.84 17.45
CA SER A 76 -17.83 -25.71 17.53
C SER A 76 -17.53 -26.08 18.97
N GLU A 77 -16.70 -27.09 19.15
CA GLU A 77 -16.17 -27.50 20.47
C GLU A 77 -15.38 -26.37 21.18
N SER A 78 -15.06 -25.29 20.48
CA SER A 78 -14.41 -24.10 21.02
C SER A 78 -15.37 -22.96 21.35
N GLY A 79 -16.66 -23.17 21.22
CA GLY A 79 -17.71 -22.21 21.56
C GLY A 79 -17.76 -20.98 20.67
N SER A 80 -17.07 -20.95 19.53
CA SER A 80 -17.30 -19.99 18.49
C SER A 80 -18.53 -20.40 17.67
N ILE A 81 -19.27 -19.40 17.16
CA ILE A 81 -20.33 -19.67 16.19
C ILE A 81 -19.64 -20.32 14.99
N TYR A 82 -20.00 -21.56 14.75
CA TYR A 82 -19.26 -22.38 13.84
C TYR A 82 -19.98 -22.52 12.53
N PHE A 83 -19.42 -21.89 11.54
CA PHE A 83 -19.90 -22.02 10.17
C PHE A 83 -19.46 -23.32 9.49
N ARG A 84 -18.69 -24.19 10.15
CA ARG A 84 -18.19 -25.45 9.59
C ARG A 84 -19.30 -26.43 9.20
N TYR A 85 -20.41 -26.39 9.90
CA TYR A 85 -21.55 -27.24 9.58
C TYR A 85 -22.62 -26.56 8.73
N THR A 86 -22.43 -25.30 8.40
CA THR A 86 -23.28 -24.60 7.45
C THR A 86 -22.76 -24.80 6.03
N PRO A 87 -23.64 -24.83 5.03
CA PRO A 87 -23.22 -24.87 3.63
C PRO A 87 -22.25 -23.76 3.22
N ILE A 88 -22.14 -22.72 4.00
CA ILE A 88 -21.23 -21.57 3.82
C ILE A 88 -19.76 -21.98 3.66
N HIS A 89 -19.28 -23.02 4.34
CA HIS A 89 -17.92 -23.51 4.16
C HIS A 89 -17.70 -24.26 2.85
N GLN A 90 -18.77 -24.77 2.27
CA GLN A 90 -18.71 -25.54 1.03
C GLN A 90 -19.28 -24.76 -0.16
N ASN A 91 -20.22 -23.85 0.11
CA ASN A 91 -20.89 -23.05 -0.92
C ASN A 91 -20.74 -21.56 -0.59
N VAL A 92 -20.41 -20.77 -1.61
CA VAL A 92 -20.26 -19.31 -1.52
C VAL A 92 -21.62 -18.62 -1.34
N TYR A 93 -22.67 -19.29 -1.74
CA TYR A 93 -24.02 -18.74 -1.77
C TYR A 93 -25.01 -19.76 -1.23
N GLU A 94 -26.11 -19.25 -0.75
CA GLU A 94 -27.26 -20.02 -0.29
C GLU A 94 -28.47 -19.70 -1.15
N LYS A 95 -29.25 -20.73 -1.46
CA LYS A 95 -30.52 -20.54 -2.19
C LYS A 95 -31.50 -19.84 -1.26
N VAL A 96 -31.95 -18.64 -1.65
CA VAL A 96 -32.97 -17.89 -0.94
C VAL A 96 -34.33 -18.29 -1.49
N TYR A 97 -35.23 -18.71 -0.61
CA TYR A 97 -36.64 -18.90 -0.97
C TYR A 97 -37.32 -17.53 -0.95
N THR A 98 -37.55 -16.97 -2.13
CA THR A 98 -38.28 -15.72 -2.33
C THR A 98 -39.25 -15.88 -3.49
N ASP A 99 -40.35 -15.13 -3.44
CA ASP A 99 -41.30 -15.05 -4.56
C ASP A 99 -40.74 -14.24 -5.73
N ASP A 100 -39.65 -13.54 -5.55
CA ASP A 100 -38.93 -12.83 -6.61
C ASP A 100 -38.15 -13.84 -7.46
N LYS A 101 -38.54 -13.95 -8.74
CA LYS A 101 -37.91 -14.89 -9.69
C LYS A 101 -36.47 -14.54 -10.05
N ASP A 102 -36.02 -13.29 -9.81
CA ASP A 102 -34.70 -12.79 -10.16
C ASP A 102 -33.66 -13.01 -9.03
N VAL A 103 -34.11 -13.34 -7.82
CA VAL A 103 -33.23 -13.64 -6.68
C VAL A 103 -33.03 -15.14 -6.53
N ILE A 104 -31.98 -15.66 -7.17
CA ILE A 104 -31.69 -17.11 -7.11
C ILE A 104 -30.62 -17.42 -6.04
N LEU A 105 -29.70 -16.49 -5.78
CA LEU A 105 -28.52 -16.70 -4.94
C LEU A 105 -28.26 -15.50 -4.02
N PHE A 106 -27.91 -15.77 -2.77
CA PHE A 106 -27.61 -14.76 -1.77
C PHE A 106 -26.25 -15.02 -1.11
N TRP A 107 -25.46 -13.96 -0.93
CA TRP A 107 -24.14 -14.03 -0.30
C TRP A 107 -24.24 -13.82 1.20
N LYS A 108 -24.21 -14.90 1.99
CA LYS A 108 -24.17 -14.75 3.46
C LYS A 108 -22.79 -14.36 4.00
N THR A 109 -21.76 -14.43 3.19
CA THR A 109 -20.40 -14.07 3.56
C THR A 109 -20.24 -12.58 3.95
N HIS A 110 -21.10 -11.69 3.45
CA HIS A 110 -21.12 -10.28 3.83
C HIS A 110 -21.41 -10.03 5.32
N MET A 111 -22.01 -11.00 6.00
CA MET A 111 -22.28 -10.94 7.45
C MET A 111 -21.07 -11.33 8.31
N LEU A 112 -19.96 -11.70 7.71
CA LEU A 112 -18.79 -12.21 8.39
C LEU A 112 -17.58 -11.30 8.22
N TYR A 113 -16.77 -11.17 9.27
CA TYR A 113 -15.38 -10.76 9.13
C TYR A 113 -14.50 -11.99 9.02
N TYR A 114 -13.61 -12.00 8.04
CA TYR A 114 -12.53 -12.97 7.95
C TYR A 114 -11.34 -12.41 8.71
N VAL A 115 -11.02 -13.07 9.84
CA VAL A 115 -9.95 -12.67 10.74
C VAL A 115 -8.72 -13.52 10.45
N LYS A 116 -7.61 -12.85 10.11
CA LYS A 116 -6.29 -13.47 10.01
C LYS A 116 -5.39 -12.91 11.09
N THR A 117 -4.76 -13.80 11.86
CA THR A 117 -3.87 -13.40 12.94
C THR A 117 -2.49 -14.04 12.78
N ASP A 118 -1.48 -13.41 13.35
CA ASP A 118 -0.12 -13.93 13.39
C ASP A 118 0.19 -14.43 14.81
N ARG A 119 0.02 -15.73 15.01
CA ARG A 119 0.16 -16.38 16.33
C ARG A 119 1.51 -17.06 16.47
N LEU A 120 2.08 -16.97 17.66
CA LEU A 120 3.22 -17.77 18.08
C LEU A 120 2.73 -19.00 18.86
N PHE A 121 3.39 -20.14 18.67
CA PHE A 121 3.14 -21.30 19.51
C PHE A 121 3.58 -21.00 20.94
N LYS A 122 2.73 -21.37 21.88
CA LYS A 122 2.97 -21.29 23.33
C LYS A 122 2.68 -22.62 24.00
N ASN A 123 3.33 -22.87 25.13
CA ASN A 123 2.99 -23.99 25.98
C ASN A 123 1.53 -23.93 26.37
N LEU A 124 0.88 -25.09 26.42
CA LEU A 124 -0.55 -25.20 26.67
C LEU A 124 -0.82 -26.34 27.62
N GLU A 125 -1.59 -26.08 28.68
CA GLU A 125 -2.23 -27.10 29.52
C GLU A 125 -3.70 -27.20 29.16
N VAL A 126 -4.17 -28.38 28.89
CA VAL A 126 -5.57 -28.67 28.50
C VAL A 126 -6.18 -29.67 29.49
N GLU A 127 -7.37 -29.39 29.99
CA GLU A 127 -8.14 -30.29 30.84
C GLU A 127 -9.43 -30.71 30.14
N ILE A 128 -9.62 -32.00 29.92
CA ILE A 128 -10.80 -32.59 29.29
C ILE A 128 -11.29 -33.73 30.15
N ASP A 129 -12.56 -33.70 30.54
CA ASP A 129 -13.19 -34.76 31.38
C ASP A 129 -12.31 -35.11 32.59
N ASP A 130 -11.88 -34.09 33.34
CA ASP A 130 -10.98 -34.18 34.52
C ASP A 130 -9.58 -34.77 34.24
N GLN A 131 -9.20 -34.93 32.99
CA GLN A 131 -7.86 -35.35 32.57
C GLN A 131 -7.07 -34.20 32.03
N LYS A 132 -5.86 -33.99 32.57
CA LYS A 132 -4.95 -32.91 32.17
C LYS A 132 -3.90 -33.38 31.18
N PHE A 133 -3.53 -32.50 30.24
CA PHE A 133 -2.54 -32.72 29.21
C PHE A 133 -1.64 -31.47 29.11
N PHE A 134 -0.35 -31.63 29.08
CA PHE A 134 0.58 -30.53 28.88
C PHE A 134 1.31 -30.65 27.55
N PHE A 135 1.29 -29.56 26.76
CA PHE A 135 1.96 -29.48 25.48
C PHE A 135 3.18 -28.57 25.60
N ASP A 136 4.36 -29.15 25.37
CA ASP A 136 5.65 -28.49 25.39
C ASP A 136 6.04 -28.08 23.97
N VAL A 137 6.11 -26.78 23.72
CA VAL A 137 6.47 -26.20 22.42
C VAL A 137 7.92 -25.71 22.36
N SER A 138 8.79 -26.15 23.26
CA SER A 138 10.19 -25.70 23.29
C SER A 138 10.92 -25.83 21.96
N THR A 139 10.54 -26.79 21.11
CA THR A 139 11.06 -26.95 19.74
C THR A 139 10.47 -25.99 18.72
N LEU A 140 9.36 -25.32 19.07
CA LEU A 140 8.64 -24.38 18.21
C LEU A 140 8.69 -22.96 18.76
N GLU A 141 9.44 -22.73 19.83
CA GLU A 141 9.54 -21.42 20.47
C GLU A 141 9.99 -20.36 19.46
N HIS A 142 9.29 -19.22 19.45
CA HIS A 142 9.45 -18.13 18.49
C HIS A 142 9.04 -18.43 17.03
N LYS A 143 8.49 -19.61 16.73
CA LYS A 143 7.95 -19.89 15.39
C LYS A 143 6.47 -19.56 15.31
N LYS A 144 6.07 -19.03 14.17
CA LYS A 144 4.69 -18.62 13.92
C LYS A 144 3.82 -19.82 13.53
N ALA A 145 2.59 -19.82 13.98
CA ALA A 145 1.63 -20.88 13.71
C ALA A 145 1.18 -20.98 12.24
N ASN A 146 1.43 -19.94 11.46
CA ASN A 146 1.08 -19.88 10.02
C ASN A 146 2.14 -20.48 9.08
N GLU A 147 3.20 -21.13 9.60
CA GLU A 147 4.15 -21.85 8.77
C GLU A 147 3.48 -23.08 8.11
N LYS A 148 3.88 -23.40 6.88
CA LYS A 148 3.31 -24.51 6.07
C LYS A 148 3.52 -25.92 6.60
N LYS A 149 4.16 -26.10 7.73
CA LYS A 149 4.53 -27.41 8.27
C LYS A 149 3.43 -27.95 9.16
N GLU A 150 3.04 -29.21 8.93
CA GLU A 150 2.14 -29.95 9.82
C GLU A 150 2.83 -30.17 11.17
N ILE A 151 2.09 -30.03 12.28
CA ILE A 151 2.57 -30.33 13.62
C ILE A 151 2.31 -31.78 13.99
N ILE A 152 3.31 -32.38 14.67
CA ILE A 152 3.22 -33.75 15.22
C ILE A 152 3.39 -33.70 16.73
N PHE A 153 2.74 -34.64 17.37
CA PHE A 153 2.76 -34.83 18.82
C PHE A 153 3.44 -36.16 19.17
N GLU A 154 4.32 -36.11 20.18
CA GLU A 154 4.97 -37.28 20.73
C GLU A 154 4.91 -37.24 22.25
N PHE A 155 4.61 -38.36 22.93
CA PHE A 155 4.65 -38.42 24.38
C PHE A 155 6.08 -38.28 24.87
N LYS A 156 6.35 -37.28 25.73
CA LYS A 156 7.69 -36.95 26.22
C LYS A 156 7.95 -37.53 27.58
N LYS A 157 7.09 -37.30 28.57
CA LYS A 157 7.23 -37.77 29.95
C LYS A 157 5.93 -37.56 30.73
N LYS A 158 5.88 -38.16 31.92
CA LYS A 158 4.89 -37.85 32.94
C LYS A 158 5.47 -36.84 33.92
N ARG A 159 4.71 -35.83 34.30
CA ARG A 159 5.06 -34.84 35.33
C ARG A 159 4.85 -35.47 36.73
N GLU A 160 5.42 -34.85 37.76
CA GLU A 160 5.32 -35.30 39.18
C GLU A 160 3.84 -35.27 39.64
N ASP A 161 3.04 -34.36 39.18
CA ASP A 161 1.60 -34.23 39.40
C ASP A 161 0.75 -35.25 38.61
N GLY A 162 1.36 -36.13 37.84
CA GLY A 162 0.67 -37.15 37.05
C GLY A 162 0.30 -36.74 35.64
N VAL A 163 0.48 -35.50 35.26
CA VAL A 163 0.07 -34.94 33.94
C VAL A 163 1.00 -35.44 32.83
N PRO A 164 0.46 -36.04 31.75
CA PRO A 164 1.26 -36.39 30.57
C PRO A 164 1.74 -35.14 29.81
N VAL A 165 3.01 -35.12 29.48
CA VAL A 165 3.65 -34.07 28.71
C VAL A 165 3.89 -34.56 27.27
N PHE A 166 3.41 -33.79 26.30
CA PHE A 166 3.60 -34.04 24.88
C PHE A 166 4.58 -33.01 24.30
N SER A 167 5.61 -33.48 23.63
CA SER A 167 6.43 -32.60 22.79
C SER A 167 5.72 -32.32 21.47
N VAL A 168 5.77 -31.07 21.05
CA VAL A 168 5.17 -30.61 19.79
C VAL A 168 6.28 -30.15 18.86
N SER A 169 6.33 -30.71 17.66
CA SER A 169 7.33 -30.35 16.65
C SER A 169 6.74 -30.28 15.25
N TYR A 170 7.45 -29.68 14.31
CA TYR A 170 7.05 -29.72 12.90
C TYR A 170 7.34 -31.08 12.29
N SER A 171 6.41 -31.55 11.47
CA SER A 171 6.57 -32.76 10.67
C SER A 171 7.76 -32.64 9.72
N GLU A 172 8.69 -33.53 9.81
CA GLU A 172 9.76 -33.73 8.84
C GLU A 172 9.36 -34.84 7.87
N ARG A 173 9.52 -34.59 6.56
CA ARG A 173 9.28 -35.58 5.49
C ARG A 173 7.89 -36.23 5.51
N GLY A 174 6.85 -35.53 5.94
CA GLY A 174 5.48 -36.07 5.94
C GLY A 174 5.16 -37.03 7.07
N ARG A 175 5.95 -37.06 8.16
CA ARG A 175 5.62 -37.81 9.39
C ARG A 175 4.25 -37.38 9.94
N LYS A 176 3.46 -38.34 10.41
CA LYS A 176 2.17 -38.08 11.07
C LYS A 176 2.22 -38.52 12.53
N THR A 177 1.42 -37.91 13.38
CA THR A 177 1.21 -38.33 14.77
C THR A 177 0.70 -39.76 14.80
N LYS A 178 1.38 -40.66 15.55
CA LYS A 178 0.99 -42.06 15.71
C LYS A 178 0.27 -42.25 17.05
N ILE A 179 -1.04 -42.15 17.05
CA ILE A 179 -1.85 -42.20 18.25
C ILE A 179 -1.68 -43.55 18.98
N GLU A 180 -1.65 -44.67 18.26
CA GLU A 180 -1.46 -46.00 18.85
C GLU A 180 -0.13 -46.12 19.62
N ASP A 181 0.96 -45.56 19.12
CA ASP A 181 2.26 -45.62 19.79
C ASP A 181 2.26 -44.75 21.05
N ILE A 182 1.59 -43.59 20.99
CA ILE A 182 1.39 -42.71 22.14
C ILE A 182 0.56 -43.41 23.23
N LEU A 183 -0.54 -44.05 22.88
CA LEU A 183 -1.38 -44.77 23.82
C LEU A 183 -0.62 -45.94 24.50
N LYS A 184 0.22 -46.65 23.72
CA LYS A 184 1.10 -47.70 24.31
C LYS A 184 2.07 -47.13 25.33
N SER A 185 2.66 -45.96 25.02
CA SER A 185 3.59 -45.27 25.92
C SER A 185 2.93 -44.75 27.18
N LEU A 186 1.76 -44.14 27.06
CA LEU A 186 0.93 -43.72 28.21
C LEU A 186 0.54 -44.88 29.13
N LYS A 187 0.14 -46.03 28.55
CA LYS A 187 -0.19 -47.23 29.30
C LYS A 187 0.99 -47.78 30.09
N LYS A 188 2.23 -47.69 29.55
CA LYS A 188 3.44 -48.07 30.26
C LYS A 188 3.69 -47.22 31.52
N GLU A 189 3.35 -45.94 31.45
CA GLU A 189 3.46 -44.99 32.57
C GLU A 189 2.24 -45.00 33.50
N GLY A 190 1.34 -45.98 33.33
CA GLY A 190 0.15 -46.14 34.20
C GLY A 190 -0.97 -45.17 33.92
N ILE A 191 -0.95 -44.47 32.80
CA ILE A 191 -1.95 -43.48 32.41
C ILE A 191 -2.97 -44.16 31.47
N LYS A 192 -4.23 -44.18 31.88
CA LYS A 192 -5.32 -44.76 31.07
C LYS A 192 -6.13 -43.64 30.41
N ILE A 193 -5.97 -43.46 29.14
CA ILE A 193 -6.66 -42.43 28.32
C ILE A 193 -7.24 -43.12 27.08
N SER A 194 -8.45 -42.74 26.69
CA SER A 194 -9.03 -43.20 25.43
C SER A 194 -8.44 -42.46 24.22
N ALA A 195 -8.47 -43.09 23.06
CA ALA A 195 -8.01 -42.44 21.81
C ALA A 195 -8.80 -41.19 21.53
N ASP A 196 -10.11 -41.18 21.79
CA ASP A 196 -11.00 -40.04 21.55
C ASP A 196 -10.61 -38.80 22.38
N ILE A 197 -10.38 -39.00 23.69
CA ILE A 197 -9.95 -37.90 24.58
C ILE A 197 -8.59 -37.36 24.15
N LEU A 198 -7.65 -38.23 23.77
CA LEU A 198 -6.33 -37.82 23.31
C LEU A 198 -6.42 -37.02 21.99
N GLU A 199 -7.23 -37.46 21.04
CA GLU A 199 -7.48 -36.73 19.78
C GLU A 199 -8.16 -35.39 20.02
N ARG A 200 -9.11 -35.33 21.00
CA ARG A 200 -9.71 -34.03 21.40
C ARG A 200 -8.65 -33.09 21.95
N ALA A 201 -7.73 -33.59 22.82
CA ALA A 201 -6.64 -32.77 23.34
C ALA A 201 -5.73 -32.24 22.24
N PHE A 202 -5.36 -33.05 21.24
CA PHE A 202 -4.56 -32.64 20.10
C PHE A 202 -5.32 -31.65 19.21
N ARG A 203 -6.60 -31.82 18.99
CA ARG A 203 -7.43 -30.86 18.25
C ARG A 203 -7.47 -29.50 18.95
N ILE A 204 -7.61 -29.48 20.27
CA ILE A 204 -7.61 -28.23 21.05
C ILE A 204 -6.26 -27.54 20.96
N PHE A 205 -5.17 -28.28 21.08
CA PHE A 205 -3.83 -27.68 20.87
C PHE A 205 -3.69 -27.12 19.45
N LYS A 206 -4.12 -27.87 18.42
CA LYS A 206 -4.05 -27.42 17.02
C LYS A 206 -4.81 -26.13 16.77
N LYS A 207 -5.83 -25.82 17.56
CA LYS A 207 -6.57 -24.56 17.45
C LYS A 207 -5.73 -23.33 17.81
N GLN A 208 -4.65 -23.46 18.57
CA GLN A 208 -3.67 -22.38 18.72
C GLN A 208 -3.04 -22.02 17.37
N SER A 209 -2.90 -22.99 16.46
CA SER A 209 -2.35 -22.79 15.13
C SER A 209 -3.38 -22.32 14.11
N GLU A 210 -4.67 -22.25 14.47
CA GLU A 210 -5.69 -21.66 13.61
C GLU A 210 -5.52 -20.14 13.63
N VAL A 211 -4.86 -19.62 12.61
CA VAL A 211 -4.64 -18.18 12.42
C VAL A 211 -5.81 -17.50 11.70
N ASP A 212 -6.74 -18.30 11.21
CA ASP A 212 -7.88 -17.88 10.40
C ASP A 212 -9.18 -18.30 11.06
N TYR A 213 -10.09 -17.37 11.30
CA TYR A 213 -11.45 -17.63 11.79
C TYR A 213 -12.42 -16.53 11.36
N PHE A 214 -13.71 -16.75 11.61
CA PHE A 214 -14.74 -15.79 11.28
C PHE A 214 -15.33 -15.15 12.53
N ILE A 215 -15.73 -13.88 12.41
CA ILE A 215 -16.53 -13.16 13.40
C ILE A 215 -17.83 -12.76 12.71
N ASN A 216 -18.99 -13.04 13.34
CA ASN A 216 -20.26 -12.62 12.81
C ASN A 216 -20.52 -11.14 13.12
N LYS A 217 -20.80 -10.34 12.09
CA LYS A 217 -21.08 -8.90 12.22
C LYS A 217 -22.36 -8.62 13.00
N ASN A 218 -23.35 -9.50 12.95
CA ASN A 218 -24.62 -9.41 13.66
C ASN A 218 -25.14 -10.81 14.01
N ALA A 219 -24.49 -11.45 14.98
CA ALA A 219 -24.81 -12.82 15.41
C ALA A 219 -26.25 -12.95 15.95
N LYS A 220 -26.75 -11.93 16.65
CA LYS A 220 -28.07 -11.91 17.25
C LYS A 220 -29.18 -12.03 16.20
N GLU A 221 -29.16 -11.21 15.20
CA GLU A 221 -30.14 -11.22 14.13
C GLU A 221 -30.06 -12.53 13.33
N PHE A 222 -28.84 -12.91 12.93
CA PHE A 222 -28.62 -14.15 12.20
C PHE A 222 -29.18 -15.39 12.94
N LEU A 223 -28.79 -15.58 14.20
CA LEU A 223 -29.23 -16.76 14.97
C LEU A 223 -30.74 -16.77 15.26
N ARG A 224 -31.34 -15.60 15.52
CA ARG A 224 -32.77 -15.47 15.70
C ARG A 224 -33.56 -15.79 14.42
N GLU A 225 -33.07 -15.32 13.27
CA GLU A 225 -33.66 -15.67 11.97
C GLU A 225 -33.57 -17.18 11.72
N GLN A 226 -32.38 -17.77 11.89
CA GLN A 226 -32.20 -19.21 11.70
C GLN A 226 -33.04 -20.03 12.66
N PHE A 227 -33.17 -19.58 13.92
CA PHE A 227 -34.03 -20.25 14.89
C PHE A 227 -35.53 -20.20 14.50
N ASN A 228 -35.99 -19.04 14.03
CA ASN A 228 -37.40 -18.92 13.59
C ASN A 228 -37.67 -19.83 12.38
N ILE A 229 -36.77 -19.86 11.38
CA ILE A 229 -36.92 -20.74 10.21
C ILE A 229 -36.94 -22.20 10.66
N TRP A 230 -36.02 -22.59 11.53
CA TRP A 230 -35.99 -23.95 12.08
C TRP A 230 -37.23 -24.28 12.89
N LEU A 231 -37.71 -23.34 13.71
CA LEU A 231 -38.94 -23.49 14.49
C LEU A 231 -40.15 -23.67 13.60
N TYR A 232 -40.30 -22.90 12.53
CA TYR A 232 -41.37 -23.08 11.53
C TYR A 232 -41.30 -24.48 10.89
N GLN A 233 -40.15 -24.94 10.48
CA GLN A 233 -39.97 -26.28 9.93
C GLN A 233 -40.38 -27.35 10.94
N TYR A 234 -39.99 -27.18 12.19
CA TYR A 234 -40.35 -28.09 13.26
C TYR A 234 -41.87 -28.13 13.52
N ILE A 235 -42.51 -26.96 13.56
CA ILE A 235 -43.95 -26.84 13.77
C ILE A 235 -44.73 -27.54 12.65
N PHE A 236 -44.35 -27.37 11.40
CA PHE A 236 -45.08 -27.92 10.24
C PHE A 236 -44.64 -29.34 9.87
N SER A 237 -43.60 -29.89 10.43
CA SER A 237 -43.16 -31.26 10.18
C SER A 237 -43.78 -32.30 11.09
N GLY A 238 -44.57 -31.92 12.13
CA GLY A 238 -45.21 -32.80 13.10
C GLY A 238 -46.73 -32.84 12.98
N GLU A 239 -47.36 -33.99 13.26
CA GLU A 239 -48.80 -34.17 13.39
C GLU A 239 -49.32 -33.59 14.72
N SER A 240 -48.90 -32.42 15.15
CA SER A 240 -49.31 -31.86 16.43
C SER A 240 -50.58 -31.04 16.29
N GLU A 241 -51.58 -31.32 17.14
CA GLU A 241 -52.79 -30.50 17.27
C GLU A 241 -52.40 -29.09 17.74
N TRP A 242 -52.97 -28.06 17.12
CA TRP A 242 -52.77 -26.64 17.48
C TRP A 242 -53.58 -26.25 18.69
N THR A 243 -53.21 -26.74 19.87
CA THR A 243 -53.83 -26.39 21.12
C THR A 243 -53.19 -25.15 21.77
N GLU A 244 -53.95 -24.41 22.57
CA GLU A 244 -53.40 -23.26 23.32
C GLU A 244 -52.19 -23.67 24.18
N LYS A 245 -52.22 -24.87 24.77
CA LYS A 245 -51.11 -25.45 25.55
C LYS A 245 -49.88 -25.59 24.65
N ARG A 246 -50.06 -26.09 23.44
CA ARG A 246 -48.95 -26.31 22.49
C ARG A 246 -48.30 -24.98 22.06
N ILE A 247 -49.12 -23.98 21.76
CA ILE A 247 -48.63 -22.64 21.41
C ILE A 247 -47.78 -22.04 22.53
N LYS A 248 -48.23 -22.16 23.80
CA LYS A 248 -47.48 -21.70 24.96
C LYS A 248 -46.18 -22.47 25.18
N GLN A 249 -46.15 -23.78 24.91
CA GLN A 249 -44.92 -24.59 24.95
C GLN A 249 -43.90 -24.13 23.90
N LEU A 250 -44.35 -23.87 22.68
CA LEU A 250 -43.49 -23.35 21.61
C LEU A 250 -42.96 -21.93 21.90
N GLN A 251 -43.80 -21.11 22.58
CA GLN A 251 -43.35 -19.80 23.08
C GLN A 251 -42.24 -19.94 24.11
N VAL A 252 -42.35 -20.84 25.07
CA VAL A 252 -41.30 -21.13 26.04
C VAL A 252 -40.01 -21.58 25.35
N LEU A 253 -40.12 -22.50 24.38
CA LEU A 253 -38.95 -22.92 23.58
C LEU A 253 -38.27 -21.75 22.91
N LYS A 254 -39.05 -20.85 22.28
CA LYS A 254 -38.53 -19.66 21.61
C LYS A 254 -37.88 -18.69 22.60
N ASP A 255 -38.51 -18.40 23.72
CA ASP A 255 -38.02 -17.44 24.72
C ASP A 255 -36.70 -17.92 25.35
N ILE A 256 -36.58 -19.20 25.67
CA ILE A 256 -35.35 -19.78 26.18
C ILE A 256 -34.25 -19.77 25.11
N ALA A 257 -34.58 -20.16 23.89
CA ALA A 257 -33.59 -20.11 22.78
C ALA A 257 -33.08 -18.68 22.53
N PHE A 258 -33.96 -17.67 22.60
CA PHE A 258 -33.59 -16.31 22.41
C PHE A 258 -32.67 -15.75 23.51
N LYS A 259 -32.88 -16.15 24.78
CA LYS A 259 -31.96 -15.82 25.88
C LYS A 259 -30.57 -16.38 25.66
N ILE A 260 -30.48 -17.63 25.18
CA ILE A 260 -29.20 -18.25 24.83
C ILE A 260 -28.56 -17.51 23.68
N ILE A 261 -29.32 -17.17 22.64
CA ILE A 261 -28.82 -16.38 21.48
C ILE A 261 -28.33 -15.02 21.92
N ASP A 262 -29.04 -14.31 22.81
CA ASP A 262 -28.63 -13.00 23.31
C ASP A 262 -27.29 -13.06 24.03
N PHE A 263 -27.11 -14.09 24.87
CA PHE A 263 -25.83 -14.32 25.51
C PHE A 263 -24.68 -14.57 24.52
N ILE A 264 -24.91 -15.46 23.56
CA ILE A 264 -23.89 -15.83 22.58
C ILE A 264 -23.48 -14.61 21.76
N SER A 265 -24.46 -13.82 21.35
CA SER A 265 -24.26 -12.64 20.52
C SER A 265 -23.39 -11.58 21.15
N GLN A 266 -23.40 -11.43 22.47
CA GLN A 266 -22.53 -10.47 23.16
C GLN A 266 -21.05 -10.72 22.89
N PHE A 267 -20.63 -11.98 22.82
CA PHE A 267 -19.21 -12.30 22.51
C PHE A 267 -18.84 -11.91 21.10
N GLU A 268 -19.70 -12.22 20.13
CA GLU A 268 -19.45 -11.84 18.74
C GLU A 268 -19.43 -10.31 18.60
N ASP A 269 -20.35 -9.60 19.24
CA ASP A 269 -20.40 -8.13 19.22
C ASP A 269 -19.10 -7.50 19.78
N GLU A 270 -18.56 -8.08 20.85
CA GLU A 270 -17.29 -7.61 21.41
C GLU A 270 -16.11 -7.93 20.49
N LEU A 271 -16.08 -9.12 19.89
CA LEU A 271 -15.05 -9.45 18.90
C LEU A 271 -15.11 -8.52 17.70
N VAL A 272 -16.32 -8.14 17.25
CA VAL A 272 -16.52 -7.14 16.19
C VAL A 272 -15.91 -5.80 16.58
N LYS A 273 -16.18 -5.33 17.82
CA LYS A 273 -15.63 -4.05 18.30
C LYS A 273 -14.11 -4.10 18.39
N ILE A 274 -13.52 -5.15 18.95
CA ILE A 274 -12.06 -5.30 19.05
C ILE A 274 -11.44 -5.39 17.65
N TRP A 275 -12.09 -6.09 16.71
CA TRP A 275 -11.63 -6.21 15.33
C TRP A 275 -11.60 -4.87 14.62
N ASN A 276 -12.66 -4.07 14.78
CA ASN A 276 -12.82 -2.77 14.13
C ASN A 276 -12.14 -1.61 14.89
N LYS A 277 -11.63 -1.85 16.10
CA LYS A 277 -10.89 -0.84 16.86
C LYS A 277 -9.72 -0.30 16.04
N PRO A 278 -9.53 1.04 15.94
CA PRO A 278 -8.30 1.61 15.41
C PRO A 278 -7.08 1.08 16.15
N LYS A 279 -5.97 0.91 15.45
CA LYS A 279 -4.76 0.30 16.02
C LYS A 279 -3.70 1.34 16.34
N PHE A 280 -2.93 1.10 17.40
CA PHE A 280 -1.73 1.89 17.67
C PHE A 280 -0.70 1.67 16.58
N VAL A 281 -0.02 2.75 16.19
CA VAL A 281 1.14 2.71 15.31
C VAL A 281 2.38 2.44 16.15
N LEU A 282 3.13 1.41 15.79
CA LEU A 282 4.28 0.93 16.54
C LEU A 282 5.53 0.93 15.66
N ASN A 283 6.70 1.02 16.29
CA ASN A 283 8.00 0.79 15.62
C ASN A 283 8.21 1.63 14.35
N SER A 284 7.69 2.86 14.33
CA SER A 284 7.87 3.75 13.18
C SER A 284 9.32 4.11 12.93
N ASN A 285 9.69 4.14 11.67
CA ASN A 285 10.98 4.62 11.20
C ASN A 285 10.83 5.25 9.82
N TYR A 286 11.84 6.01 9.44
CA TYR A 286 11.90 6.67 8.15
C TYR A 286 13.12 6.22 7.38
N VAL A 287 12.98 6.13 6.07
CA VAL A 287 14.10 5.93 5.14
C VAL A 287 14.19 7.15 4.25
N ILE A 288 15.30 7.84 4.33
CA ILE A 288 15.53 9.10 3.62
C ILE A 288 16.89 9.11 2.94
N THR A 289 16.96 9.56 1.69
CA THR A 289 18.24 9.66 0.97
C THR A 289 19.03 10.89 1.37
N LEU A 290 20.36 10.77 1.32
CA LEU A 290 21.29 11.84 1.72
C LEU A 290 21.04 13.15 0.98
N ASP A 291 20.67 13.11 -0.30
CA ASP A 291 20.36 14.31 -1.07
C ASP A 291 19.14 15.06 -0.55
N ARG A 292 18.13 14.35 -0.01
CA ARG A 292 16.95 14.96 0.62
C ARG A 292 17.32 15.64 1.93
N ILE A 293 18.18 15.03 2.75
CA ILE A 293 18.70 15.65 3.98
C ILE A 293 19.54 16.87 3.63
N TRP A 294 20.45 16.75 2.64
CA TRP A 294 21.33 17.83 2.21
C TRP A 294 20.56 19.06 1.73
N LYS A 295 19.60 18.86 0.83
CA LYS A 295 18.80 19.95 0.23
C LYS A 295 17.95 20.71 1.25
N ASN A 296 17.47 20.04 2.29
CA ASN A 296 16.61 20.63 3.31
C ASN A 296 17.37 21.14 4.54
N SER A 297 18.70 20.96 4.61
CA SER A 297 19.53 21.46 5.70
C SER A 297 19.50 23.01 5.74
N PRO A 298 19.47 23.64 6.93
CA PRO A 298 19.39 25.11 7.07
C PRO A 298 20.48 25.86 6.33
N SER A 299 21.69 25.30 6.26
CA SER A 299 22.81 25.85 5.51
C SER A 299 22.57 25.93 3.99
N MET A 300 21.56 25.20 3.47
CA MET A 300 21.22 25.17 2.06
C MET A 300 19.86 25.82 1.75
N LYS A 301 18.97 26.03 2.75
CA LYS A 301 17.69 26.75 2.55
C LYS A 301 17.91 28.19 2.03
N GLY A 302 19.03 28.82 2.37
CA GLY A 302 19.46 30.10 1.77
C GLY A 302 19.86 30.02 0.29
N TRP A 303 20.15 28.82 -0.22
CA TRP A 303 20.54 28.54 -1.61
C TRP A 303 19.37 28.05 -2.47
N GLN A 304 18.27 27.65 -1.86
CA GLN A 304 17.06 27.17 -2.56
C GLN A 304 16.16 28.31 -3.11
N ALA A 305 16.59 29.55 -3.01
CA ALA A 305 15.93 30.68 -3.69
C ALA A 305 16.04 30.61 -5.22
N PHE A 306 16.59 29.52 -5.77
CA PHE A 306 16.62 29.26 -7.21
C PHE A 306 15.48 28.30 -7.57
N PRO A 307 14.48 28.70 -8.35
CA PRO A 307 13.38 27.82 -8.75
C PRO A 307 13.88 26.75 -9.70
N SER A 308 14.03 25.51 -9.23
CA SER A 308 13.99 24.35 -10.12
C SER A 308 12.52 24.05 -10.40
N GLU A 309 12.10 24.25 -11.63
CA GLU A 309 10.95 23.65 -12.31
C GLU A 309 9.84 23.08 -11.42
N ARG A 310 8.81 23.88 -11.09
CA ARG A 310 7.43 23.42 -10.95
C ARG A 310 6.52 24.44 -11.61
N GLY A 311 5.99 24.06 -12.77
CA GLY A 311 4.76 24.66 -13.23
C GLY A 311 3.62 24.13 -12.40
N VAL A 312 2.66 24.98 -12.06
CA VAL A 312 1.25 24.84 -12.37
C VAL A 312 0.47 25.89 -11.58
N ASP A 313 -0.49 26.42 -12.25
CA ASP A 313 -1.40 27.48 -11.90
C ASP A 313 -2.28 27.18 -10.69
N ALA A 314 -2.50 28.20 -9.86
CA ALA A 314 -3.72 28.34 -9.10
C ALA A 314 -4.05 29.81 -8.94
N GLU A 315 -5.19 30.18 -9.42
CA GLU A 315 -5.80 31.51 -9.29
C GLU A 315 -6.17 31.84 -7.84
N GLY A 316 -6.02 33.09 -7.49
CA GLY A 316 -6.83 33.74 -6.46
C GLY A 316 -6.12 34.04 -5.13
N GLY A 317 -5.65 35.29 -4.99
CA GLY A 317 -5.31 35.86 -3.68
C GLY A 317 -4.53 37.16 -3.78
N ARG A 318 -5.21 38.31 -3.66
CA ARG A 318 -4.63 39.65 -3.62
C ARG A 318 -3.77 39.84 -2.38
N GLY A 319 -2.53 40.30 -2.56
CA GLY A 319 -1.73 40.83 -1.46
C GLY A 319 -0.27 41.06 -1.82
N VAL A 320 0.11 42.33 -2.05
CA VAL A 320 1.43 42.95 -2.03
C VAL A 320 2.52 42.35 -2.90
N SER A 321 2.81 43.05 -4.01
CA SER A 321 3.78 42.75 -5.04
C SER A 321 5.21 42.94 -4.52
N ASN A 322 5.95 41.82 -4.31
CA ASN A 322 7.39 41.80 -4.54
C ASN A 322 7.60 41.17 -5.92
N LYS A 323 8.00 41.97 -6.90
CA LYS A 323 8.35 41.52 -8.25
C LYS A 323 9.56 40.60 -8.18
N VAL A 324 9.32 39.29 -8.22
CA VAL A 324 10.38 38.30 -8.46
C VAL A 324 10.78 38.42 -9.94
N VAL A 325 11.97 38.94 -10.20
CA VAL A 325 12.54 39.06 -11.55
C VAL A 325 12.88 37.64 -12.04
N LYS A 326 12.16 37.17 -13.05
CA LYS A 326 12.51 35.92 -13.76
C LYS A 326 13.66 36.19 -14.74
N TRP A 327 14.90 35.93 -14.34
CA TRP A 327 16.10 36.10 -15.19
C TRP A 327 16.11 35.30 -16.50
N HIS A 328 15.17 34.36 -16.66
CA HIS A 328 14.94 33.60 -17.90
C HIS A 328 14.07 34.34 -18.93
N GLN A 329 13.47 35.49 -18.58
CA GLN A 329 12.61 36.28 -19.43
C GLN A 329 13.07 37.74 -19.47
N LEU A 330 14.35 37.96 -19.80
CA LEU A 330 14.91 39.30 -19.92
C LEU A 330 14.41 40.00 -21.19
N PRO A 331 14.21 41.33 -21.16
CA PRO A 331 13.83 42.09 -22.34
C PRO A 331 14.80 41.86 -23.49
N TYR A 332 14.27 41.69 -24.69
CA TYR A 332 15.08 41.37 -25.88
C TYR A 332 14.73 42.31 -27.03
N ASN A 333 15.75 42.98 -27.62
CA ASN A 333 15.59 43.82 -28.82
C ASN A 333 16.09 43.10 -30.09
N PRO A 334 15.19 42.65 -30.99
CA PRO A 334 15.59 41.93 -32.20
C PRO A 334 16.48 42.72 -33.13
N LYS A 335 16.41 44.04 -33.12
CA LYS A 335 17.22 44.94 -33.97
C LYS A 335 18.73 44.84 -33.68
N LEU A 336 19.08 44.35 -32.47
CA LEU A 336 20.51 44.21 -32.08
C LEU A 336 21.08 42.84 -32.48
N LYS A 337 20.31 41.93 -33.06
CA LYS A 337 20.70 40.55 -33.38
C LYS A 337 21.90 40.47 -34.32
N GLU A 338 21.88 41.25 -35.40
CA GLU A 338 22.98 41.31 -36.38
C GLU A 338 24.24 41.88 -35.74
N LYS A 339 24.14 42.95 -34.95
CA LYS A 339 25.25 43.56 -34.23
C LYS A 339 25.87 42.59 -33.21
N ALA A 340 25.06 41.85 -32.43
CA ALA A 340 25.56 40.86 -31.52
C ALA A 340 26.25 39.68 -32.22
N ARG A 341 25.81 39.29 -33.43
CA ARG A 341 26.49 38.28 -34.26
C ARG A 341 27.83 38.78 -34.78
N ALA A 342 27.89 40.04 -35.21
CA ALA A 342 29.12 40.67 -35.68
C ALA A 342 30.16 40.76 -34.56
N LEU A 343 29.76 41.19 -33.35
CA LEU A 343 30.62 41.23 -32.16
C LEU A 343 31.17 39.86 -31.77
N ARG A 344 30.33 38.80 -31.81
CA ARG A 344 30.79 37.43 -31.58
C ARG A 344 31.85 36.94 -32.59
N LYS A 345 31.79 37.39 -33.83
CA LYS A 345 32.76 37.06 -34.89
C LYS A 345 34.04 37.91 -34.81
N ALA A 346 33.94 39.20 -34.42
CA ALA A 346 35.05 40.12 -34.35
C ALA A 346 35.98 39.87 -33.14
N GLY A 347 35.47 39.37 -32.04
CA GLY A 347 36.09 38.91 -30.79
C GLY A 347 37.42 39.55 -30.40
N ILE A 348 37.42 40.40 -29.39
CA ILE A 348 38.66 40.97 -28.78
C ILE A 348 39.42 39.80 -28.09
N LEU A 349 40.73 39.80 -28.10
CA LEU A 349 41.60 38.75 -27.57
C LEU A 349 41.23 38.36 -26.12
N SER A 350 41.02 39.34 -25.25
CA SER A 350 40.61 39.11 -23.85
C SER A 350 39.25 38.44 -23.72
N GLU A 351 38.25 38.80 -24.54
CA GLU A 351 36.98 38.11 -24.56
C GLU A 351 37.12 36.65 -25.03
N VAL A 352 37.98 36.38 -26.00
CA VAL A 352 38.24 35.01 -26.47
C VAL A 352 38.93 34.18 -25.38
N LEU A 353 39.93 34.75 -24.71
CA LEU A 353 40.64 34.08 -23.62
C LEU A 353 39.68 33.78 -22.44
N PHE A 354 38.86 34.76 -22.05
CA PHE A 354 37.86 34.58 -21.02
C PHE A 354 36.81 33.55 -21.42
N TRP A 355 36.28 33.60 -22.64
CA TRP A 355 35.34 32.65 -23.19
C TRP A 355 35.86 31.21 -23.14
N GLN A 356 37.13 30.99 -23.42
CA GLN A 356 37.72 29.66 -23.34
C GLN A 356 37.64 29.07 -21.92
N GLN A 357 37.66 29.90 -20.87
CA GLN A 357 37.58 29.47 -19.48
C GLN A 357 36.14 29.18 -19.02
N VAL A 358 35.13 29.88 -19.59
CA VAL A 358 33.75 29.80 -19.09
C VAL A 358 32.80 29.02 -19.99
N LYS A 359 33.20 28.71 -21.24
CA LYS A 359 32.33 27.95 -22.20
C LYS A 359 32.06 26.54 -21.71
N ASN A 360 30.96 25.94 -22.18
CA ASN A 360 30.61 24.56 -21.92
C ASN A 360 30.56 24.21 -20.42
N LYS A 361 30.20 25.18 -19.61
CA LYS A 361 30.10 25.02 -18.13
C LYS A 361 31.42 24.67 -17.43
N GLN A 362 32.57 24.98 -18.07
CA GLN A 362 33.92 24.70 -17.53
C GLN A 362 34.23 25.49 -16.27
N PHE A 363 33.64 26.66 -16.10
CA PHE A 363 33.84 27.50 -14.92
C PHE A 363 32.68 27.27 -13.91
N LEU A 364 32.99 26.61 -12.84
CA LEU A 364 32.04 26.32 -11.73
C LEU A 364 30.74 25.61 -12.15
N GLY A 365 30.70 24.96 -13.30
CA GLY A 365 29.46 24.34 -13.80
C GLY A 365 28.41 25.33 -14.31
N LEU A 366 28.75 26.65 -14.34
CA LEU A 366 27.85 27.73 -14.70
C LEU A 366 27.75 27.90 -16.22
N ASP A 367 26.54 28.23 -16.69
CA ASP A 367 26.26 28.45 -18.11
C ASP A 367 26.35 29.91 -18.46
N PHE A 368 27.35 30.27 -19.28
CA PHE A 368 27.59 31.63 -19.76
C PHE A 368 27.18 31.81 -21.23
N ASP A 369 26.39 32.84 -21.51
CA ASP A 369 26.09 33.31 -22.84
C ASP A 369 27.08 34.43 -23.24
N ARG A 370 27.65 34.38 -24.45
CA ARG A 370 28.53 35.45 -24.97
C ARG A 370 27.75 36.43 -25.83
N GLN A 371 28.01 37.74 -25.67
CA GLN A 371 27.40 38.85 -26.41
C GLN A 371 25.86 38.72 -26.40
N LYS A 372 25.32 38.72 -25.17
CA LYS A 372 23.87 38.55 -24.91
C LYS A 372 23.15 39.87 -25.05
N ILE A 373 21.99 39.86 -25.74
CA ILE A 373 21.10 41.03 -25.83
C ILE A 373 20.20 41.04 -24.60
N ILE A 374 20.24 42.16 -23.85
CA ILE A 374 19.37 42.41 -22.70
C ILE A 374 18.78 43.82 -22.87
N GLY A 375 17.48 43.89 -23.13
CA GLY A 375 16.84 45.15 -23.51
C GLY A 375 17.52 45.77 -24.75
N ASN A 376 17.95 47.03 -24.64
CA ASN A 376 18.61 47.77 -25.70
C ASN A 376 20.15 47.67 -25.67
N TYR A 377 20.73 46.77 -24.86
CA TYR A 377 22.14 46.63 -24.67
C TYR A 377 22.64 45.21 -25.06
N ILE A 378 23.90 45.13 -25.46
CA ILE A 378 24.60 43.86 -25.66
C ILE A 378 25.67 43.77 -24.58
N VAL A 379 25.60 42.69 -23.75
CA VAL A 379 26.58 42.46 -22.69
C VAL A 379 27.58 41.41 -23.11
N ASP A 380 28.84 41.53 -22.65
CA ASP A 380 29.91 40.65 -23.11
C ASP A 380 29.65 39.20 -22.70
N PHE A 381 29.38 38.95 -21.41
CA PHE A 381 29.03 37.64 -20.91
C PHE A 381 27.87 37.73 -19.91
N TYR A 382 27.00 36.79 -20.00
CA TYR A 382 25.84 36.68 -19.11
C TYR A 382 25.72 35.27 -18.54
N CYS A 383 25.74 35.15 -17.23
CA CYS A 383 25.50 33.92 -16.51
C CYS A 383 24.04 33.92 -16.05
N LYS A 384 23.20 33.11 -16.72
CA LYS A 384 21.78 33.01 -16.42
C LYS A 384 21.49 32.33 -15.07
N ASP A 385 22.40 31.45 -14.60
CA ASP A 385 22.23 30.69 -13.36
C ASP A 385 22.37 31.60 -12.13
N LEU A 386 23.11 32.73 -12.25
CA LEU A 386 23.37 33.64 -11.14
C LEU A 386 22.86 35.07 -11.37
N GLY A 387 22.29 35.36 -12.53
CA GLY A 387 21.94 36.75 -12.91
C GLY A 387 23.12 37.71 -12.95
N ILE A 388 24.29 37.20 -13.33
CA ILE A 388 25.54 37.99 -13.40
C ILE A 388 25.85 38.34 -14.84
N VAL A 389 26.19 39.61 -15.04
CA VAL A 389 26.78 40.12 -16.26
C VAL A 389 28.26 40.36 -16.00
N VAL A 390 29.15 39.89 -16.88
CA VAL A 390 30.59 40.22 -16.87
C VAL A 390 30.90 41.06 -18.09
N GLU A 391 31.43 42.24 -17.86
CA GLU A 391 31.88 43.16 -18.88
C GLU A 391 33.42 43.24 -18.89
N ILE A 392 34.03 43.26 -20.08
CA ILE A 392 35.48 43.40 -20.25
C ILE A 392 35.81 44.79 -20.69
N ASP A 393 36.36 45.61 -19.76
CA ASP A 393 36.65 47.02 -20.00
C ASP A 393 38.00 47.23 -20.69
N GLY A 394 37.99 47.85 -21.88
CA GLY A 394 39.15 48.27 -22.61
C GLY A 394 39.61 49.68 -22.23
N VAL A 395 40.79 50.07 -22.63
CA VAL A 395 41.45 51.39 -22.34
C VAL A 395 40.70 52.62 -22.90
N SER A 396 39.62 52.44 -23.69
CA SER A 396 38.90 53.52 -24.37
C SER A 396 37.69 54.06 -23.61
N HIS A 397 37.48 53.72 -22.34
CA HIS A 397 36.26 54.08 -21.56
C HIS A 397 36.29 55.50 -20.98
N ASP A 398 37.35 56.26 -21.13
CA ASP A 398 37.47 57.62 -20.50
C ASP A 398 36.54 58.70 -21.09
N TYR A 399 35.74 58.39 -22.13
CA TYR A 399 34.89 59.39 -22.80
C TYR A 399 33.39 59.08 -22.93
N LYS A 400 32.82 58.06 -22.22
CA LYS A 400 31.41 57.70 -22.34
C LYS A 400 30.65 57.57 -20.99
N GLY A 401 31.00 58.34 -20.00
CA GLY A 401 30.54 58.22 -18.63
C GLY A 401 29.02 58.13 -18.42
N ASP A 402 28.23 58.90 -19.16
CA ASP A 402 26.78 58.90 -18.96
C ASP A 402 26.07 57.72 -19.64
N TYR A 403 26.56 57.22 -20.75
CA TYR A 403 25.97 56.06 -21.43
C TYR A 403 26.23 54.77 -20.65
N ASP A 404 27.44 54.58 -20.15
CA ASP A 404 27.83 53.38 -19.42
C ASP A 404 27.14 53.35 -18.04
N LYS A 405 26.95 54.51 -17.41
CA LYS A 405 26.21 54.65 -16.16
C LYS A 405 24.71 54.27 -16.34
N ASN A 406 24.05 54.79 -17.36
CA ASN A 406 22.67 54.49 -17.70
C ASN A 406 22.47 53.01 -18.06
N ARG A 407 23.43 52.39 -18.74
CA ARG A 407 23.47 50.98 -19.05
C ARG A 407 23.54 50.13 -17.79
N GLU A 408 24.46 50.44 -16.90
CA GLU A 408 24.68 49.74 -15.67
C GLU A 408 23.46 49.85 -14.73
N GLU A 409 22.88 51.05 -14.58
CA GLU A 409 21.68 51.30 -13.82
C GLU A 409 20.47 50.51 -14.39
N TYR A 410 20.35 50.45 -15.71
CA TYR A 410 19.31 49.63 -16.35
C TYR A 410 19.47 48.14 -16.07
N LEU A 411 20.70 47.57 -16.19
CA LEU A 411 20.96 46.18 -15.87
C LEU A 411 20.69 45.87 -14.39
N LYS A 412 21.10 46.76 -13.49
CA LYS A 412 20.81 46.69 -12.04
C LYS A 412 19.29 46.76 -11.74
N SER A 413 18.53 47.58 -12.49
CA SER A 413 17.07 47.67 -12.34
C SER A 413 16.36 46.38 -12.72
N LEU A 414 16.98 45.54 -13.55
CA LEU A 414 16.52 44.18 -13.88
C LEU A 414 16.95 43.13 -12.87
N GLY A 415 17.58 43.54 -11.76
CA GLY A 415 18.09 42.64 -10.73
C GLY A 415 19.37 41.91 -11.12
N LEU A 416 20.08 42.37 -12.14
CA LEU A 416 21.33 41.79 -12.60
C LEU A 416 22.51 42.43 -11.87
N ARG A 417 23.51 41.61 -11.53
CA ARG A 417 24.79 42.08 -10.97
C ARG A 417 25.81 42.23 -12.10
N VAL A 418 26.38 43.40 -12.25
CA VAL A 418 27.41 43.68 -13.25
C VAL A 418 28.81 43.60 -12.60
N ILE A 419 29.68 42.81 -13.19
CA ILE A 419 31.08 42.66 -12.78
C ILE A 419 31.98 43.17 -13.94
N HIS A 420 32.85 44.11 -13.63
CA HIS A 420 33.78 44.67 -14.55
C HIS A 420 35.16 44.06 -14.41
N ILE A 421 35.80 43.67 -15.53
CA ILE A 421 37.14 43.10 -15.59
C ILE A 421 37.96 43.87 -16.62
N LEU A 422 39.13 44.36 -16.22
CA LEU A 422 39.97 45.10 -17.14
C LEU A 422 40.63 44.19 -18.18
N ASP A 423 40.57 44.57 -19.44
CA ASP A 423 41.18 43.88 -20.59
C ASP A 423 42.67 43.54 -20.34
N LYS A 424 43.40 44.45 -19.74
CA LYS A 424 44.84 44.29 -19.42
C LYS A 424 45.09 43.17 -18.41
N ASP A 425 44.17 42.97 -17.49
CA ASP A 425 44.32 41.96 -16.41
C ASP A 425 44.10 40.56 -16.97
N ILE A 426 43.12 40.40 -17.86
CA ILE A 426 42.89 39.12 -18.58
C ILE A 426 44.13 38.75 -19.42
N LYS A 427 44.71 39.71 -20.13
CA LYS A 427 45.90 39.48 -20.99
C LYS A 427 47.17 39.18 -20.20
N LYS A 428 47.32 39.76 -19.00
CA LYS A 428 48.54 39.61 -18.18
C LYS A 428 48.47 38.42 -17.21
N ASN A 429 47.29 38.14 -16.62
CA ASN A 429 47.14 37.13 -15.57
C ASN A 429 45.73 36.51 -15.55
N LEU A 430 45.42 35.77 -16.59
CA LEU A 430 44.10 35.12 -16.73
C LEU A 430 43.75 34.22 -15.51
N ASP A 431 44.70 33.42 -15.02
CA ASP A 431 44.48 32.54 -13.85
C ASP A 431 44.16 33.34 -12.58
N GLY A 432 44.81 34.47 -12.38
CA GLY A 432 44.52 35.37 -11.27
C GLY A 432 43.12 35.98 -11.37
N VAL A 433 42.74 36.43 -12.59
CA VAL A 433 41.38 36.94 -12.87
C VAL A 433 40.31 35.85 -12.59
N MET A 434 40.52 34.62 -13.04
CA MET A 434 39.59 33.54 -12.82
C MET A 434 39.48 33.17 -11.33
N LYS A 435 40.56 33.16 -10.58
CA LYS A 435 40.60 32.98 -9.13
C LYS A 435 39.89 34.12 -8.38
N TRP A 436 40.06 35.35 -8.83
CA TRP A 436 39.39 36.53 -8.28
C TRP A 436 37.90 36.49 -8.59
N LEU A 437 37.49 36.23 -9.82
CA LEU A 437 36.10 36.13 -10.24
C LEU A 437 35.39 35.01 -9.45
N LYS A 438 36.07 33.90 -9.21
CA LYS A 438 35.56 32.83 -8.34
C LYS A 438 35.27 33.35 -6.92
N ARG A 439 36.20 34.05 -6.30
CA ARG A 439 35.98 34.66 -4.98
C ARG A 439 34.86 35.70 -5.01
N GLU A 440 34.80 36.53 -6.05
CA GLU A 440 33.81 37.58 -6.19
C GLU A 440 32.37 37.00 -6.35
N ILE A 441 32.24 35.91 -7.07
CA ILE A 441 30.99 35.19 -7.21
C ILE A 441 30.59 34.50 -5.87
N MET A 442 31.56 34.00 -5.12
CA MET A 442 31.33 33.31 -3.83
C MET A 442 31.16 34.24 -2.64
N ASN A 443 31.63 35.48 -2.71
CA ASN A 443 31.55 36.50 -1.64
C ASN A 443 30.30 37.40 -1.72
N THR A 444 29.18 36.93 -2.21
CA THR A 444 27.92 37.70 -2.33
C THR A 444 27.37 38.09 -0.94
N PRO A 445 26.98 39.36 -0.67
CA PRO A 445 26.57 39.85 0.65
C PRO A 445 25.18 39.40 1.15
N SER A 446 24.61 38.36 0.60
CA SER A 446 23.41 37.76 1.19
C SER A 446 23.71 36.77 2.34
N ALA A 447 25.00 36.60 2.70
CA ALA A 447 25.47 35.71 3.76
C ALA A 447 25.95 36.44 5.03
N LYS A 448 25.58 37.70 5.25
CA LYS A 448 25.78 38.36 6.54
C LYS A 448 24.48 38.44 7.30
N ALA A 449 24.02 37.29 7.79
CA ALA A 449 23.29 37.18 9.05
C ALA A 449 24.29 36.57 10.05
N ASP A 450 24.76 37.39 10.94
CA ASP A 450 25.63 36.99 12.03
C ASP A 450 24.91 35.99 12.95
N THR A 451 25.27 34.73 12.78
CA THR A 451 25.18 33.76 13.86
C THR A 451 26.36 32.80 13.74
N PRO A 452 27.17 32.60 14.78
CA PRO A 452 28.30 31.73 14.68
C PRO A 452 27.85 30.29 14.42
N LEU A 453 28.31 29.70 13.33
CA LEU A 453 28.17 28.26 12.99
C LEU A 453 28.83 27.42 14.07
N LYS A 454 28.09 27.12 15.12
CA LYS A 454 28.43 26.16 16.18
C LYS A 454 27.58 24.90 16.15
N GLU A 455 27.15 24.45 14.97
CA GLU A 455 26.59 23.09 14.84
C GLU A 455 27.02 22.48 13.52
N GLY A 456 27.72 21.34 13.60
CA GLY A 456 28.13 20.55 12.46
C GLY A 456 26.93 20.18 11.60
N ASN A 457 27.10 20.21 10.26
CA ASN A 457 26.07 19.79 9.30
C ASN A 457 25.48 18.44 9.76
N LEU A 458 24.15 18.30 9.77
CA LEU A 458 23.44 17.08 10.20
C LEU A 458 23.99 15.81 9.53
N ILE A 459 24.39 15.87 8.25
CA ILE A 459 25.05 14.75 7.58
C ILE A 459 26.37 14.38 8.25
N GLU A 460 27.15 15.36 8.76
CA GLU A 460 28.37 15.04 9.51
C GLU A 460 28.08 14.39 10.87
N LYS A 461 26.98 14.81 11.53
CA LYS A 461 26.50 14.14 12.74
C LYS A 461 26.12 12.69 12.43
N ILE A 462 25.37 12.45 11.34
CA ILE A 462 25.00 11.12 10.88
C ILE A 462 26.23 10.26 10.55
N ILE A 463 27.21 10.82 9.82
CA ILE A 463 28.46 10.12 9.44
C ILE A 463 29.26 9.69 10.68
N LYS A 464 29.31 10.52 11.72
CA LYS A 464 30.05 10.27 12.97
C LYS A 464 29.25 9.44 14.00
N HIS A 465 27.97 9.21 13.76
CA HIS A 465 27.09 8.52 14.69
C HIS A 465 27.40 7.03 14.78
N LYS A 466 27.28 6.45 15.98
CA LYS A 466 27.50 5.00 16.25
C LYS A 466 26.62 4.07 15.38
N GLY A 467 25.46 4.52 14.96
CA GLY A 467 24.55 3.78 14.07
C GLY A 467 25.07 3.63 12.65
N MET A 468 26.06 4.44 12.22
CA MET A 468 26.62 4.42 10.88
C MET A 468 27.26 3.07 10.53
N GLU A 469 27.89 2.39 11.49
CA GLU A 469 28.48 1.06 11.26
C GLU A 469 27.41 0.04 10.83
N ARG A 470 26.26 0.02 11.51
CA ARG A 470 25.12 -0.84 11.16
C ARG A 470 24.51 -0.47 9.81
N GLN A 471 24.42 0.82 9.53
CA GLN A 471 23.93 1.32 8.26
C GLN A 471 24.85 0.91 7.09
N ILE A 472 26.15 1.02 7.24
CA ILE A 472 27.13 0.58 6.22
C ILE A 472 27.07 -0.92 6.01
N LYS A 473 26.94 -1.70 7.08
CA LYS A 473 26.76 -3.14 6.98
C LYS A 473 25.53 -3.46 6.11
N GLU A 474 24.41 -2.81 6.36
CA GLU A 474 23.18 -2.97 5.54
C GLU A 474 23.42 -2.57 4.08
N TRP A 475 24.10 -1.45 3.81
CA TRP A 475 24.41 -1.03 2.44
C TRP A 475 25.28 -2.03 1.69
N LYS A 476 26.27 -2.64 2.37
CA LYS A 476 27.11 -3.71 1.82
C LYS A 476 26.29 -4.96 1.50
N GLU A 477 25.50 -5.45 2.45
CA GLU A 477 24.59 -6.58 2.27
C GLU A 477 23.62 -6.37 1.10
N LEU A 478 23.13 -5.15 0.91
CA LEU A 478 22.28 -4.76 -0.20
C LEU A 478 23.04 -4.48 -1.52
N GLY A 479 24.37 -4.53 -1.52
CA GLY A 479 25.20 -4.26 -2.69
C GLY A 479 25.12 -2.81 -3.21
N MET A 480 24.86 -1.84 -2.31
CA MET A 480 24.82 -0.41 -2.64
C MET A 480 26.21 0.22 -2.62
N VAL A 481 27.08 -0.29 -1.78
CA VAL A 481 28.48 0.11 -1.64
C VAL A 481 29.37 -1.12 -1.68
N ASP A 482 30.64 -0.93 -2.04
CA ASP A 482 31.64 -1.99 -2.06
C ASP A 482 32.26 -2.23 -0.67
N GLU A 483 33.05 -3.29 -0.53
CA GLU A 483 33.66 -3.69 0.76
C GLU A 483 34.62 -2.64 1.31
N ASN A 484 35.24 -1.83 0.46
CA ASN A 484 36.23 -0.80 0.83
C ASN A 484 35.59 0.53 1.20
N PHE A 485 34.27 0.67 1.07
CA PHE A 485 33.54 1.90 1.35
C PHE A 485 33.76 2.37 2.80
N LYS A 486 34.06 3.67 2.94
CA LYS A 486 34.21 4.37 4.21
C LYS A 486 33.20 5.51 4.36
N PRO A 487 32.78 5.87 5.57
CA PRO A 487 31.87 6.99 5.81
C PRO A 487 32.36 8.32 5.22
N SER A 488 33.68 8.51 5.14
CA SER A 488 34.31 9.70 4.48
C SER A 488 33.98 9.83 3.01
N ASP A 489 33.65 8.74 2.31
CA ASP A 489 33.40 8.74 0.86
C ASP A 489 32.05 9.38 0.50
N ILE A 490 31.18 9.59 1.50
CA ILE A 490 29.88 10.27 1.34
C ILE A 490 30.06 11.74 0.95
N LEU A 491 31.12 12.37 1.47
CA LEU A 491 31.40 13.79 1.24
C LEU A 491 32.68 13.95 0.44
N VAL A 492 32.64 14.82 -0.54
CA VAL A 492 33.79 15.20 -1.35
C VAL A 492 34.10 16.65 -1.03
N ILE A 493 35.40 16.96 -0.92
CA ILE A 493 35.90 18.32 -0.79
C ILE A 493 36.66 18.67 -2.08
N ASP A 494 36.13 19.60 -2.81
CA ASP A 494 36.77 20.13 -4.01
C ASP A 494 36.78 21.65 -3.99
N LEU A 495 37.07 22.26 -5.14
CA LEU A 495 37.10 23.70 -5.30
C LEU A 495 35.77 24.41 -5.03
N MET A 496 34.65 23.65 -5.06
CA MET A 496 33.30 24.12 -4.72
C MET A 496 33.00 24.05 -3.20
N GLY A 497 33.94 23.54 -2.44
CA GLY A 497 33.78 23.28 -1.02
C GLY A 497 33.33 21.84 -0.72
N LYS A 498 32.74 21.64 0.42
CA LYS A 498 32.27 20.32 0.86
C LYS A 498 30.89 20.04 0.33
N HIS A 499 30.67 18.94 -0.39
CA HIS A 499 29.38 18.56 -0.96
C HIS A 499 29.21 17.03 -0.99
N LEU A 500 27.98 16.56 -1.26
CA LEU A 500 27.70 15.13 -1.39
C LEU A 500 28.39 14.55 -2.63
N ASN A 501 29.02 13.40 -2.43
CA ASN A 501 29.56 12.62 -3.54
C ASN A 501 28.41 12.21 -4.50
N PRO A 502 28.47 12.58 -5.79
CA PRO A 502 27.41 12.26 -6.76
C PRO A 502 27.12 10.77 -6.85
N LYS A 503 28.10 9.89 -6.62
CA LYS A 503 27.93 8.42 -6.61
C LYS A 503 27.05 7.95 -5.44
N TYR A 504 27.11 8.61 -4.31
CA TYR A 504 26.51 8.19 -3.05
C TYR A 504 25.39 9.08 -2.55
N LYS A 505 25.01 10.13 -3.30
CA LYS A 505 23.98 11.11 -2.89
C LYS A 505 22.61 10.51 -2.57
N HIS A 506 22.28 9.36 -3.17
CA HIS A 506 21.01 8.66 -2.96
C HIS A 506 21.11 7.47 -1.99
N LEU A 507 22.21 7.32 -1.25
CA LEU A 507 22.27 6.33 -0.18
C LEU A 507 21.16 6.59 0.85
N PRO A 508 20.33 5.57 1.15
CA PRO A 508 19.21 5.71 2.08
C PRO A 508 19.69 5.57 3.53
N ILE A 509 19.40 6.56 4.35
CA ILE A 509 19.54 6.53 5.80
C ILE A 509 18.25 5.98 6.39
N ASP A 510 18.34 4.94 7.22
CA ASP A 510 17.24 4.38 7.98
C ASP A 510 17.28 4.88 9.42
N THR A 511 16.26 5.63 9.85
CA THR A 511 16.24 6.25 11.18
C THR A 511 16.22 5.24 12.33
N ARG A 512 15.94 3.95 12.07
CA ARG A 512 16.06 2.90 13.10
C ARG A 512 17.46 2.78 13.70
N TYR A 513 18.47 3.21 12.96
CA TYR A 513 19.87 3.24 13.43
C TYR A 513 20.27 4.59 14.06
N PHE A 514 19.40 5.62 13.92
CA PHE A 514 19.65 7.01 14.29
C PHE A 514 18.45 7.62 15.03
N LYS A 515 17.84 6.89 15.96
CA LYS A 515 16.61 7.30 16.65
C LYS A 515 16.77 8.62 17.41
N ASP A 516 17.91 8.87 17.97
CA ASP A 516 18.25 10.13 18.66
C ASP A 516 18.38 11.32 17.71
N LEU A 517 18.72 11.09 16.43
CA LEU A 517 18.79 12.12 15.39
C LEU A 517 17.48 12.26 14.58
N GLU A 518 16.53 11.33 14.75
CA GLU A 518 15.27 11.33 13.99
C GLU A 518 14.49 12.64 14.13
N PRO A 519 14.33 13.25 15.33
CA PRO A 519 13.63 14.52 15.45
C PRO A 519 14.32 15.65 14.67
N GLU A 520 15.67 15.68 14.65
CA GLU A 520 16.45 16.65 13.90
C GLU A 520 16.30 16.46 12.38
N ILE A 521 16.27 15.21 11.92
CA ILE A 521 16.03 14.85 10.51
C ILE A 521 14.62 15.28 10.08
N LEU A 522 13.60 14.95 10.87
CA LEU A 522 12.21 15.30 10.57
C LEU A 522 11.96 16.81 10.64
N GLY A 523 12.64 17.51 11.53
CA GLY A 523 12.59 18.96 11.65
C GLY A 523 13.07 19.73 10.43
N LEU A 524 13.73 19.06 9.45
CA LEU A 524 14.10 19.67 8.17
C LEU A 524 12.91 19.97 7.27
N PHE A 525 11.75 19.32 7.50
CA PHE A 525 10.58 19.39 6.64
C PHE A 525 9.49 20.25 7.24
N ASP A 526 9.04 21.24 6.47
CA ASP A 526 7.97 22.16 6.90
C ASP A 526 6.58 21.54 6.70
N ASP A 527 6.47 20.47 5.89
CA ASP A 527 5.27 19.68 5.63
C ASP A 527 5.68 18.21 5.47
N LEU A 528 5.64 17.48 6.59
CA LEU A 528 6.24 16.16 6.69
C LEU A 528 5.54 15.13 5.80
N ASP A 529 4.22 14.93 5.97
CA ASP A 529 3.49 13.91 5.23
C ASP A 529 3.47 14.19 3.72
N ASN A 530 3.38 15.47 3.33
CA ASN A 530 3.48 15.85 1.93
C ASN A 530 4.88 15.67 1.35
N SER A 531 5.91 15.67 2.18
CA SER A 531 7.30 15.41 1.78
C SER A 531 7.61 13.91 1.59
N LEU A 532 6.75 13.02 2.11
CA LEU A 532 6.90 11.58 1.93
C LEU A 532 6.49 11.16 0.51
N ASP A 533 7.26 10.23 -0.04
CA ASP A 533 6.93 9.55 -1.30
C ASP A 533 6.04 8.33 -1.05
N GLY A 534 5.99 7.79 0.19
CA GLY A 534 5.12 6.68 0.50
C GLY A 534 5.17 6.16 1.94
N TRP A 535 4.34 5.15 2.19
CA TRP A 535 4.16 4.47 3.47
C TRP A 535 4.20 2.96 3.29
N LEU A 536 5.04 2.26 4.06
CA LEU A 536 5.01 0.81 4.21
C LEU A 536 4.41 0.46 5.57
N ILE A 537 3.39 -0.39 5.57
CA ILE A 537 2.63 -0.75 6.76
C ILE A 537 2.72 -2.26 6.96
N LYS A 538 3.35 -2.69 8.07
CA LYS A 538 3.35 -4.10 8.46
C LYS A 538 2.12 -4.38 9.31
N SER A 539 1.13 -5.01 8.72
CA SER A 539 -0.13 -5.37 9.38
C SER A 539 -0.92 -6.37 8.57
N GLU A 540 -1.89 -6.98 9.21
CA GLU A 540 -3.01 -7.60 8.52
C GLU A 540 -3.75 -6.51 7.74
N ASN A 541 -4.11 -6.77 6.48
CA ASN A 541 -4.53 -5.73 5.55
C ASN A 541 -5.89 -5.10 5.89
N TYR A 542 -6.86 -5.86 6.43
CA TYR A 542 -8.11 -5.25 6.91
C TYR A 542 -7.85 -4.27 8.06
N GLN A 543 -7.01 -4.67 9.02
CA GLN A 543 -6.64 -3.83 10.16
C GLN A 543 -5.93 -2.55 9.71
N ALA A 544 -5.05 -2.68 8.70
CA ALA A 544 -4.38 -1.53 8.11
C ALA A 544 -5.38 -0.58 7.45
N LEU A 545 -6.19 -1.09 6.51
CA LEU A 545 -7.18 -0.30 5.79
C LEU A 545 -8.15 0.41 6.75
N ASN A 546 -8.68 -0.32 7.75
CA ASN A 546 -9.60 0.24 8.74
C ASN A 546 -8.94 1.34 9.59
N THR A 547 -7.66 1.17 9.97
CA THR A 547 -6.94 2.13 10.80
C THR A 547 -6.59 3.42 10.02
N ILE A 548 -6.15 3.28 8.76
CA ILE A 548 -5.74 4.44 7.94
C ILE A 548 -6.90 5.10 7.19
N LEU A 549 -8.10 4.49 7.20
CA LEU A 549 -9.25 5.00 6.45
C LEU A 549 -9.54 6.47 6.72
N PRO A 550 -9.57 6.99 7.96
CA PRO A 550 -9.86 8.40 8.19
C PRO A 550 -8.83 9.33 7.51
N LYS A 551 -7.54 8.97 7.52
CA LYS A 551 -6.45 9.77 6.92
C LYS A 551 -6.46 9.74 5.40
N PHE A 552 -6.80 8.60 4.80
CA PHE A 552 -6.68 8.37 3.35
C PHE A 552 -8.03 8.21 2.63
N LYS A 553 -9.15 8.51 3.31
CA LYS A 553 -10.49 8.47 2.70
C LYS A 553 -10.52 9.34 1.45
N GLU A 554 -10.96 8.76 0.32
CA GLU A 554 -11.10 9.43 -0.98
C GLU A 554 -9.81 10.08 -1.51
N LYS A 555 -8.62 9.52 -1.16
CA LYS A 555 -7.32 10.08 -1.58
C LYS A 555 -6.57 9.21 -2.57
N VAL A 556 -6.83 7.93 -2.63
CA VAL A 556 -6.10 7.01 -3.51
C VAL A 556 -6.64 7.06 -4.94
N GLN A 557 -5.75 7.23 -5.90
CA GLN A 557 -6.08 7.31 -7.32
C GLN A 557 -6.16 5.93 -7.98
N THR A 558 -5.23 5.03 -7.67
CA THR A 558 -5.22 3.69 -8.26
C THR A 558 -4.88 2.66 -7.19
N ILE A 559 -5.70 1.62 -7.12
CA ILE A 559 -5.45 0.44 -6.32
C ILE A 559 -5.14 -0.72 -7.25
N TYR A 560 -4.07 -1.45 -6.99
CA TYR A 560 -3.78 -2.75 -7.61
C TYR A 560 -3.62 -3.78 -6.52
N ILE A 561 -4.28 -4.93 -6.65
CA ILE A 561 -4.12 -6.06 -5.74
C ILE A 561 -4.00 -7.37 -6.50
N ASP A 562 -3.13 -8.24 -5.97
CA ASP A 562 -2.96 -9.62 -6.38
C ASP A 562 -3.16 -10.52 -5.14
N PRO A 563 -4.43 -10.76 -4.73
CA PRO A 563 -4.72 -11.54 -3.53
C PRO A 563 -4.28 -12.99 -3.69
N PRO A 564 -4.06 -13.73 -2.58
CA PRO A 564 -3.82 -15.16 -2.64
C PRO A 564 -4.92 -15.87 -3.43
N PHE A 565 -4.55 -16.85 -4.26
CA PHE A 565 -5.52 -17.52 -5.11
C PHE A 565 -6.47 -18.43 -4.33
N ASN A 566 -7.67 -18.60 -4.86
CA ASN A 566 -8.71 -19.49 -4.33
C ASN A 566 -8.31 -20.97 -4.49
N LYS A 567 -7.49 -21.51 -3.59
CA LYS A 567 -6.99 -22.90 -3.62
C LYS A 567 -7.04 -23.54 -2.24
N GLU A 568 -7.38 -24.83 -2.19
CA GLU A 568 -7.32 -25.62 -0.95
C GLU A 568 -5.92 -26.06 -0.57
N GLN A 569 -5.02 -26.13 -1.54
CA GLN A 569 -3.64 -26.59 -1.33
C GLN A 569 -2.70 -25.40 -1.14
N ASP A 570 -1.70 -25.61 -0.28
CA ASP A 570 -0.62 -24.67 -0.11
C ASP A 570 0.01 -24.33 -1.45
N ALA A 571 -0.24 -23.13 -1.94
CA ALA A 571 0.49 -22.59 -3.07
C ALA A 571 1.93 -22.23 -2.65
N ASP A 572 2.75 -21.77 -3.59
CA ASP A 572 4.16 -21.39 -3.35
C ASP A 572 4.29 -20.08 -2.52
N TYR A 573 3.45 -19.90 -1.48
CA TYR A 573 3.52 -18.79 -0.55
C TYR A 573 4.40 -19.14 0.65
N PHE A 574 4.98 -18.12 1.30
CA PHE A 574 5.79 -18.28 2.51
C PHE A 574 4.96 -18.63 3.75
N TYR A 575 3.64 -18.47 3.68
CA TYR A 575 2.69 -18.77 4.75
C TYR A 575 1.56 -19.65 4.25
N SER A 576 0.92 -20.36 5.19
CA SER A 576 -0.21 -21.25 4.86
C SER A 576 -1.40 -20.44 4.33
N VAL A 577 -1.91 -20.85 3.16
CA VAL A 577 -3.07 -20.25 2.51
C VAL A 577 -4.00 -21.39 2.10
N LYS A 578 -5.09 -21.54 2.86
CA LYS A 578 -6.14 -22.53 2.57
C LYS A 578 -7.47 -21.81 2.40
N TYR A 579 -7.50 -20.92 1.39
CA TYR A 579 -8.73 -20.24 1.05
C TYR A 579 -9.49 -21.03 0.01
N LYS A 580 -10.75 -21.28 0.26
CA LYS A 580 -11.65 -21.82 -0.75
C LYS A 580 -13.00 -21.12 -0.66
N ASP A 581 -13.46 -20.72 -1.82
CA ASP A 581 -14.79 -20.18 -2.08
C ASP A 581 -15.28 -19.19 -1.01
N SER A 582 -16.07 -19.60 -0.05
CA SER A 582 -16.67 -18.71 0.96
C SER A 582 -15.64 -17.96 1.83
N ALA A 583 -14.55 -18.63 2.23
CA ALA A 583 -13.50 -17.99 3.01
C ALA A 583 -12.76 -16.93 2.17
N TRP A 584 -12.48 -17.26 0.92
CA TRP A 584 -11.80 -16.38 -0.01
C TRP A 584 -12.63 -15.15 -0.38
N ILE A 585 -13.92 -15.37 -0.67
CA ILE A 585 -14.82 -14.27 -1.02
C ILE A 585 -15.07 -13.34 0.18
N THR A 586 -15.18 -13.90 1.40
CA THR A 586 -15.33 -13.10 2.62
C THR A 586 -14.07 -12.25 2.89
N LEU A 587 -12.88 -12.83 2.69
CA LEU A 587 -11.62 -12.10 2.79
C LEU A 587 -11.63 -10.88 1.85
N LEU A 588 -11.99 -11.09 0.59
CA LEU A 588 -12.00 -10.01 -0.41
C LEU A 588 -13.09 -8.99 -0.13
N GLU A 589 -14.31 -9.43 0.18
CA GLU A 589 -15.45 -8.55 0.46
C GLU A 589 -15.12 -7.51 1.52
N ASN A 590 -14.59 -7.94 2.65
CA ASN A 590 -14.27 -7.05 3.77
C ASN A 590 -13.27 -5.95 3.37
N ARG A 591 -12.26 -6.30 2.56
CA ARG A 591 -11.19 -5.37 2.15
C ARG A 591 -11.60 -4.48 0.99
N LEU A 592 -12.36 -5.02 0.06
CA LEU A 592 -12.83 -4.26 -1.13
C LEU A 592 -13.83 -3.16 -0.75
N ARG A 593 -14.66 -3.37 0.30
CA ARG A 593 -15.53 -2.29 0.81
C ARG A 593 -14.72 -1.11 1.32
N LEU A 594 -13.71 -1.37 2.17
CA LEU A 594 -12.82 -0.32 2.65
C LEU A 594 -12.01 0.32 1.51
N ALA A 595 -11.55 -0.48 0.56
CA ALA A 595 -10.84 0.02 -0.62
C ALA A 595 -11.68 1.00 -1.45
N LYS A 596 -13.01 0.75 -1.59
CA LYS A 596 -13.92 1.67 -2.25
C LYS A 596 -13.98 3.03 -1.56
N ASP A 597 -14.00 3.04 -0.21
CA ASP A 597 -14.04 4.29 0.57
C ASP A 597 -12.71 5.07 0.51
N ILE A 598 -11.60 4.37 0.35
CA ILE A 598 -10.26 4.95 0.23
C ILE A 598 -10.03 5.57 -1.17
N LEU A 599 -10.63 4.99 -2.22
CA LEU A 599 -10.54 5.52 -3.58
C LEU A 599 -11.15 6.91 -3.70
N ASN A 600 -10.46 7.82 -4.39
CA ASN A 600 -11.03 9.11 -4.76
C ASN A 600 -12.08 8.96 -5.88
N GLU A 601 -12.86 9.99 -6.15
CA GLU A 601 -13.97 9.96 -7.12
C GLU A 601 -13.51 9.63 -8.56
N ARG A 602 -12.25 9.91 -8.89
CA ARG A 602 -11.66 9.58 -10.20
C ARG A 602 -10.82 8.29 -10.17
N GLY A 603 -10.86 7.59 -9.05
CA GLY A 603 -10.01 6.43 -8.78
C GLY A 603 -10.47 5.15 -9.47
N SER A 604 -9.54 4.23 -9.60
CA SER A 604 -9.74 2.91 -10.19
C SER A 604 -9.08 1.81 -9.36
N ILE A 605 -9.66 0.61 -9.43
CA ILE A 605 -9.11 -0.58 -8.80
C ILE A 605 -8.92 -1.70 -9.82
N PHE A 606 -7.76 -2.35 -9.73
CA PHE A 606 -7.40 -3.55 -10.50
C PHE A 606 -7.28 -4.74 -9.55
N VAL A 607 -8.06 -5.77 -9.78
CA VAL A 607 -8.04 -7.01 -8.98
C VAL A 607 -7.60 -8.16 -9.87
N ARG A 608 -6.42 -8.71 -9.59
CA ARG A 608 -5.90 -9.88 -10.29
C ARG A 608 -6.40 -11.15 -9.65
N CYS A 609 -6.78 -12.13 -10.45
CA CYS A 609 -7.13 -13.48 -9.99
C CYS A 609 -6.90 -14.52 -11.09
N ASP A 610 -6.76 -15.77 -10.69
CA ASP A 610 -6.69 -16.90 -11.61
C ASP A 610 -8.07 -17.47 -11.91
N TYR A 611 -8.13 -18.50 -12.76
CA TYR A 611 -9.37 -19.17 -13.15
C TYR A 611 -10.13 -19.84 -11.98
N ASN A 612 -9.47 -20.10 -10.83
CA ASN A 612 -10.16 -20.65 -9.67
C ASN A 612 -11.05 -19.62 -8.96
N GLY A 613 -10.75 -18.32 -9.11
CA GLY A 613 -11.42 -17.23 -8.44
C GLY A 613 -12.15 -16.24 -9.34
N ASN A 614 -11.86 -16.22 -10.65
CA ASN A 614 -12.39 -15.21 -11.56
C ASN A 614 -13.93 -15.15 -11.61
N TRP A 615 -14.60 -16.28 -11.54
CA TRP A 615 -16.06 -16.40 -11.54
C TRP A 615 -16.72 -15.87 -10.25
N LEU A 616 -15.96 -15.74 -9.15
CA LEU A 616 -16.40 -15.18 -7.87
C LEU A 616 -16.14 -13.68 -7.77
N VAL A 617 -15.00 -13.21 -8.30
CA VAL A 617 -14.57 -11.81 -8.18
C VAL A 617 -15.51 -10.90 -8.94
N ARG A 618 -15.93 -11.26 -10.14
CA ARG A 618 -16.75 -10.38 -10.98
C ARG A 618 -18.09 -10.05 -10.33
N PRO A 619 -18.91 -11.01 -9.83
CA PRO A 619 -20.14 -10.70 -9.11
C PRO A 619 -19.91 -9.91 -7.82
N LEU A 620 -18.86 -10.23 -7.07
CA LEU A 620 -18.52 -9.49 -5.84
C LEU A 620 -18.19 -8.02 -6.15
N MET A 621 -17.41 -7.77 -7.19
CA MET A 621 -17.04 -6.42 -7.59
C MET A 621 -18.27 -5.66 -8.11
N ASN A 622 -19.17 -6.31 -8.85
CA ASN A 622 -20.45 -5.70 -9.27
C ASN A 622 -21.29 -5.27 -8.05
N GLU A 623 -21.37 -6.12 -7.00
CA GLU A 623 -22.10 -5.78 -5.78
C GLU A 623 -21.50 -4.58 -5.06
N ILE A 624 -20.16 -4.52 -4.96
CA ILE A 624 -19.48 -3.49 -4.17
C ILE A 624 -19.37 -2.18 -4.97
N PHE A 625 -18.91 -2.23 -6.21
CA PHE A 625 -18.59 -1.04 -7.00
C PHE A 625 -19.74 -0.60 -7.91
N GLY A 626 -20.70 -1.48 -8.23
CA GLY A 626 -21.72 -1.28 -9.23
C GLY A 626 -21.31 -1.90 -10.58
N GLU A 627 -22.25 -2.55 -11.26
CA GLU A 627 -22.00 -3.15 -12.58
C GLU A 627 -21.65 -2.10 -13.63
N GLU A 628 -22.24 -0.93 -13.55
CA GLU A 628 -22.00 0.24 -14.41
C GLU A 628 -20.56 0.75 -14.33
N ASN A 629 -19.90 0.52 -13.22
CA ASN A 629 -18.51 0.90 -12.96
C ASN A 629 -17.47 -0.15 -13.41
N PHE A 630 -17.94 -1.27 -13.94
CA PHE A 630 -17.03 -2.21 -14.61
C PHE A 630 -16.51 -1.60 -15.91
N LYS A 631 -15.19 -1.56 -16.07
CA LYS A 631 -14.56 -0.96 -17.25
C LYS A 631 -13.94 -1.99 -18.16
N ASN A 632 -13.26 -3.01 -17.58
CA ASN A 632 -12.64 -4.06 -18.42
C ASN A 632 -12.26 -5.32 -17.65
N GLU A 633 -12.21 -6.43 -18.39
CA GLU A 633 -11.50 -7.64 -18.01
C GLU A 633 -10.24 -7.72 -18.88
N ILE A 634 -9.09 -7.78 -18.24
CA ILE A 634 -7.77 -7.77 -18.87
C ILE A 634 -7.15 -9.16 -18.72
N ILE A 635 -6.65 -9.72 -19.80
CA ILE A 635 -6.01 -11.04 -19.84
C ILE A 635 -4.50 -10.85 -19.80
N VAL A 636 -3.82 -11.50 -18.86
CA VAL A 636 -2.36 -11.42 -18.65
C VAL A 636 -1.75 -12.82 -18.75
N GLY A 637 -0.70 -12.98 -19.54
CA GLY A 637 -0.01 -14.27 -19.68
C GLY A 637 0.73 -14.68 -18.40
N ARG A 638 0.57 -15.97 -18.00
CA ARG A 638 1.41 -16.58 -16.96
C ARG A 638 2.76 -17.02 -17.51
N THR A 639 2.74 -17.60 -18.70
CA THR A 639 3.91 -18.08 -19.42
C THR A 639 3.80 -17.70 -20.89
N LYS A 640 4.92 -17.41 -21.54
CA LYS A 640 4.93 -17.10 -22.99
C LYS A 640 4.60 -18.30 -23.86
N THR A 641 4.90 -19.50 -23.40
CA THR A 641 4.69 -20.75 -24.14
C THR A 641 4.17 -21.84 -23.21
N ALA A 642 3.22 -22.63 -23.69
CA ALA A 642 2.86 -23.86 -23.01
C ALA A 642 4.08 -24.82 -23.04
N PRO A 643 4.33 -25.61 -21.98
CA PRO A 643 5.41 -26.60 -22.00
C PRO A 643 5.20 -27.60 -23.13
N TYR A 644 6.28 -27.98 -23.79
CA TYR A 644 6.23 -29.03 -24.83
C TYR A 644 5.91 -30.39 -24.23
N ILE A 645 5.12 -31.21 -24.91
CA ILE A 645 4.86 -32.62 -24.55
C ILE A 645 6.20 -33.35 -24.51
N GLY A 646 6.47 -34.07 -23.42
CA GLY A 646 7.73 -34.81 -23.23
C GLY A 646 8.74 -34.20 -22.26
N THR A 647 8.53 -32.94 -21.77
CA THR A 647 9.53 -32.29 -20.91
C THR A 647 9.26 -32.38 -19.39
N ALA A 648 8.07 -32.72 -18.91
CA ALA A 648 7.81 -32.94 -17.49
C ALA A 648 6.58 -33.78 -17.11
N PRO A 649 5.39 -33.72 -17.75
CA PRO A 649 4.20 -34.43 -17.26
C PRO A 649 4.21 -35.94 -17.50
N GLU A 650 4.84 -36.41 -18.58
CA GLU A 650 4.88 -37.87 -18.92
C GLU A 650 5.68 -38.68 -17.89
N LYS A 651 6.71 -38.12 -17.27
CA LYS A 651 7.46 -38.75 -16.19
C LYS A 651 6.66 -38.89 -14.88
N ALA A 652 5.57 -38.11 -14.72
CA ALA A 652 4.74 -38.14 -13.54
C ALA A 652 3.42 -38.92 -13.72
N GLY A 653 3.14 -39.48 -14.90
CA GLY A 653 1.89 -40.21 -15.17
C GLY A 653 0.63 -39.35 -15.16
N VAL A 654 0.75 -38.03 -15.36
CA VAL A 654 -0.37 -37.09 -15.30
C VAL A 654 -1.10 -37.07 -16.64
N SER A 655 -2.33 -37.55 -16.67
CA SER A 655 -3.25 -37.40 -17.80
C SER A 655 -3.93 -36.04 -17.76
N PHE A 656 -3.78 -35.24 -18.81
CA PHE A 656 -4.52 -33.97 -18.93
C PHE A 656 -5.98 -34.25 -19.27
N LYS A 657 -6.89 -33.85 -18.37
CA LYS A 657 -8.35 -33.95 -18.58
C LYS A 657 -8.95 -32.71 -19.22
N SER A 658 -8.20 -31.62 -19.31
CA SER A 658 -8.63 -30.32 -19.85
C SER A 658 -7.46 -29.54 -20.47
N LEU A 659 -7.77 -28.46 -21.18
CA LEU A 659 -6.76 -27.54 -21.69
C LEU A 659 -6.03 -26.85 -20.53
N MET A 660 -4.73 -26.62 -20.69
CA MET A 660 -3.92 -25.88 -19.72
C MET A 660 -4.27 -24.40 -19.76
N VAL A 661 -4.59 -23.82 -18.60
CA VAL A 661 -4.83 -22.39 -18.46
C VAL A 661 -3.49 -21.67 -18.30
N VAL A 662 -3.17 -20.75 -19.22
CA VAL A 662 -1.89 -20.03 -19.31
C VAL A 662 -2.01 -18.53 -19.06
N TYR A 663 -3.13 -18.08 -18.50
CA TYR A 663 -3.41 -16.67 -18.26
C TYR A 663 -4.08 -16.46 -16.90
N ASP A 664 -4.01 -15.22 -16.42
CA ASP A 664 -4.78 -14.65 -15.30
C ASP A 664 -5.68 -13.53 -15.81
N ASN A 665 -6.72 -13.25 -15.06
CA ASN A 665 -7.63 -12.13 -15.31
C ASN A 665 -7.31 -10.98 -14.35
N ILE A 666 -7.40 -9.75 -14.85
CA ILE A 666 -7.41 -8.54 -14.03
C ILE A 666 -8.73 -7.82 -14.30
N TYR A 667 -9.52 -7.63 -13.26
CA TYR A 667 -10.76 -6.88 -13.33
C TYR A 667 -10.52 -5.42 -12.99
N LEU A 668 -10.90 -4.53 -13.92
CA LEU A 668 -10.81 -3.09 -13.76
C LEU A 668 -12.19 -2.50 -13.46
N TYR A 669 -12.30 -1.87 -12.29
CA TYR A 669 -13.45 -1.08 -11.87
C TYR A 669 -13.03 0.34 -11.56
N SER A 670 -13.96 1.29 -11.77
CA SER A 670 -13.81 2.68 -11.31
C SER A 670 -14.64 2.94 -10.06
N LYS A 671 -14.34 4.01 -9.35
CA LYS A 671 -15.17 4.52 -8.25
C LYS A 671 -16.48 5.12 -8.81
N SER A 672 -16.39 5.85 -9.92
CA SER A 672 -17.49 6.51 -10.60
C SER A 672 -17.25 6.57 -12.12
N ASP A 673 -18.22 7.06 -12.87
CA ASP A 673 -18.07 7.25 -14.32
C ASP A 673 -17.04 8.32 -14.71
N ASN A 674 -16.72 9.26 -13.82
CA ASN A 674 -15.72 10.30 -14.03
C ASN A 674 -14.29 9.84 -13.69
N PHE A 675 -13.95 8.58 -13.93
CA PHE A 675 -12.63 8.07 -13.61
C PHE A 675 -11.54 8.57 -14.56
N LEU A 676 -10.31 8.67 -14.02
CA LEU A 676 -9.15 9.03 -14.85
C LEU A 676 -8.76 7.83 -15.70
N ASN A 677 -8.82 7.97 -17.02
CA ASN A 677 -8.33 6.97 -17.95
C ASN A 677 -7.43 7.59 -19.02
N LYS A 678 -6.37 6.88 -19.37
CA LYS A 678 -5.42 7.26 -20.43
C LYS A 678 -5.37 6.23 -21.56
N PHE A 679 -6.38 5.37 -21.67
CA PHE A 679 -6.41 4.30 -22.68
C PHE A 679 -6.39 4.84 -24.12
N SER A 680 -6.94 6.03 -24.32
CA SER A 680 -6.93 6.71 -25.64
C SER A 680 -5.57 7.30 -26.02
N GLU A 681 -4.65 7.48 -25.08
CA GLU A 681 -3.31 8.00 -25.35
C GLU A 681 -2.42 6.97 -26.08
N GLY A 682 -2.84 5.72 -26.11
CA GLY A 682 -2.16 4.59 -26.73
C GLY A 682 -0.92 4.12 -26.00
N ILE A 683 -0.38 2.98 -26.40
CA ILE A 683 0.82 2.36 -25.80
C ILE A 683 2.03 3.03 -26.42
N ILE A 684 2.79 3.77 -25.59
CA ILE A 684 3.94 4.56 -26.05
C ILE A 684 5.08 3.67 -26.56
N GLU A 685 5.28 2.49 -25.94
CA GLU A 685 6.32 1.55 -26.31
C GLU A 685 6.07 0.83 -27.66
N GLU A 686 4.86 0.86 -28.15
CA GLU A 686 4.46 0.20 -29.40
C GLU A 686 4.08 1.22 -30.48
N LYS A 687 4.91 2.26 -30.62
CA LYS A 687 4.77 3.21 -31.74
C LYS A 687 5.15 2.50 -33.03
N ARG A 688 4.19 2.41 -33.96
CA ARG A 688 4.49 2.00 -35.32
C ARG A 688 5.05 3.19 -36.08
N GLU A 689 6.25 3.03 -36.66
CA GLU A 689 6.82 4.04 -37.53
C GLU A 689 5.96 4.26 -38.80
N ALA A 690 6.05 5.46 -39.33
CA ALA A 690 5.36 5.78 -40.57
C ALA A 690 5.94 4.93 -41.74
N TYR A 691 5.07 4.42 -42.58
CA TYR A 691 5.45 3.59 -43.69
C TYR A 691 4.58 3.78 -44.92
N TRP A 692 5.07 3.34 -46.06
CA TRP A 692 4.32 3.32 -47.30
C TRP A 692 3.65 1.96 -47.50
N LYS A 693 2.33 1.95 -47.74
CA LYS A 693 1.52 0.76 -47.96
C LYS A 693 0.95 0.79 -49.39
N ASP A 694 0.78 -0.41 -49.99
CA ASP A 694 0.16 -0.52 -51.29
C ASP A 694 -1.26 0.06 -51.29
N PHE A 695 -1.54 0.90 -52.28
CA PHE A 695 -2.82 1.60 -52.40
C PHE A 695 -3.92 0.73 -53.00
N LYS A 696 -3.57 -0.44 -53.54
CA LYS A 696 -4.47 -1.44 -54.09
C LYS A 696 -5.13 -2.27 -52.97
N THR A 697 -6.43 -2.52 -53.09
CA THR A 697 -7.18 -3.45 -52.22
C THR A 697 -7.78 -4.59 -53.02
N PHE A 698 -7.90 -5.78 -52.43
CA PHE A 698 -8.49 -6.98 -53.05
C PHE A 698 -10.02 -7.01 -52.96
N PHE A 699 -10.65 -5.90 -52.58
CA PHE A 699 -12.10 -5.73 -52.66
C PHE A 699 -12.45 -5.09 -54.02
N ASP A 700 -13.25 -5.78 -54.84
CA ASP A 700 -13.71 -5.23 -56.10
C ASP A 700 -14.85 -4.21 -55.88
N ARG A 701 -14.55 -2.94 -56.08
CA ARG A 701 -15.46 -1.82 -55.96
C ARG A 701 -15.39 -1.03 -57.24
N ASP A 702 -16.35 -1.20 -58.13
CA ASP A 702 -16.41 -0.59 -59.46
C ASP A 702 -16.16 0.91 -59.46
N TYR A 703 -16.71 1.63 -58.48
CA TYR A 703 -16.53 3.08 -58.32
C TYR A 703 -15.10 3.49 -57.91
N ASN A 704 -14.26 2.57 -57.46
CA ASN A 704 -12.86 2.79 -57.15
C ASN A 704 -11.90 2.17 -58.20
N ARG A 705 -12.38 1.70 -59.31
CA ARG A 705 -11.59 1.27 -60.46
C ARG A 705 -11.46 2.40 -61.47
N TYR A 706 -10.45 3.19 -61.35
CA TYR A 706 -10.12 4.30 -62.20
C TYR A 706 -8.64 4.38 -62.48
N GLU A 707 -8.24 5.04 -63.55
CA GLU A 707 -6.85 5.30 -63.87
C GLU A 707 -6.26 6.37 -62.98
N LEU A 708 -5.07 6.09 -62.42
CA LEU A 708 -4.33 7.02 -61.56
C LEU A 708 -2.84 6.89 -61.83
N LEU A 709 -2.19 7.99 -62.29
CA LEU A 709 -0.78 8.04 -62.69
C LEU A 709 -0.37 6.98 -63.74
N GLY A 710 -1.30 6.66 -64.70
CA GLY A 710 -1.08 5.69 -65.76
C GLY A 710 -1.25 4.23 -65.30
N ILE A 711 -1.88 3.98 -64.14
CA ILE A 711 -2.10 2.65 -63.58
C ILE A 711 -3.58 2.46 -63.32
N ILE A 712 -4.10 1.30 -63.74
CA ILE A 712 -5.48 0.82 -63.50
C ILE A 712 -5.38 -0.45 -62.64
N PRO A 713 -6.19 -0.61 -61.57
CA PRO A 713 -6.15 -1.85 -60.78
C PRO A 713 -6.60 -3.05 -61.65
N GLU A 714 -5.99 -4.21 -61.43
CA GLU A 714 -6.34 -5.49 -62.04
C GLU A 714 -7.80 -5.86 -61.74
N LYS A 715 -8.36 -6.76 -62.60
CA LYS A 715 -9.72 -7.30 -62.37
C LYS A 715 -9.77 -8.02 -61.03
N GLY A 716 -10.81 -7.70 -60.21
CA GLY A 716 -10.92 -8.18 -58.82
C GLY A 716 -10.25 -7.29 -57.75
N CYS A 717 -9.65 -6.18 -58.17
CA CYS A 717 -9.01 -5.24 -57.26
C CYS A 717 -9.56 -3.81 -57.52
N SER A 718 -9.45 -2.97 -56.51
CA SER A 718 -9.80 -1.50 -56.61
C SER A 718 -8.82 -0.66 -55.79
N TRP A 719 -8.88 0.64 -55.98
CA TRP A 719 -8.14 1.59 -55.14
C TRP A 719 -8.80 1.76 -53.77
N MET A 720 -8.00 2.08 -52.74
CA MET A 720 -8.49 2.29 -51.37
C MET A 720 -9.47 3.47 -51.24
N TRP A 721 -9.23 4.57 -51.98
CA TRP A 721 -9.99 5.80 -51.86
C TRP A 721 -10.69 6.16 -53.18
N ARG A 722 -11.68 7.07 -53.13
CA ARG A 722 -12.34 7.65 -54.28
C ARG A 722 -11.34 8.49 -55.08
N LYS A 723 -11.63 8.69 -56.37
CA LYS A 723 -10.75 9.34 -57.33
C LYS A 723 -10.31 10.74 -56.94
N GLU A 724 -11.21 11.54 -56.37
CA GLU A 724 -10.97 12.89 -55.91
C GLU A 724 -9.97 12.94 -54.76
N VAL A 725 -10.18 12.10 -53.76
CA VAL A 725 -9.29 11.97 -52.56
C VAL A 725 -7.91 11.50 -52.98
N ALA A 726 -7.82 10.55 -53.87
CA ALA A 726 -6.56 10.04 -54.39
C ALA A 726 -5.75 11.09 -55.18
N LYS A 727 -6.43 11.85 -56.05
CA LYS A 727 -5.82 12.98 -56.79
C LYS A 727 -5.31 14.05 -55.85
N GLU A 728 -6.05 14.38 -54.83
CA GLU A 728 -5.61 15.36 -53.80
C GLU A 728 -4.43 14.86 -53.02
N ALA A 729 -4.37 13.59 -52.64
CA ALA A 729 -3.25 12.97 -51.95
C ALA A 729 -1.97 12.98 -52.80
N ILE A 730 -2.06 12.85 -54.10
CA ILE A 730 -0.93 12.99 -55.00
C ILE A 730 -0.42 14.46 -55.03
N LYS A 731 -1.35 15.42 -55.15
CA LYS A 731 -0.98 16.84 -55.09
C LYS A 731 -0.30 17.21 -53.79
N ASN A 732 -0.79 16.69 -52.68
CA ASN A 732 -0.22 16.91 -51.36
C ASN A 732 1.21 16.36 -51.26
N TYR A 733 1.47 15.20 -51.88
CA TYR A 733 2.81 14.63 -51.92
C TYR A 733 3.74 15.46 -52.81
N GLN A 734 3.29 16.00 -53.91
CA GLN A 734 4.07 16.91 -54.77
C GLN A 734 4.45 18.18 -54.00
N LYS A 735 3.48 18.83 -53.31
CA LYS A 735 3.76 20.00 -52.45
C LYS A 735 4.78 19.70 -51.36
N TYR A 736 4.70 18.52 -50.76
CA TYR A 736 5.71 18.07 -49.80
C TYR A 736 7.10 17.97 -50.44
N LEU A 737 7.22 17.41 -51.65
CA LEU A 737 8.53 17.28 -52.33
C LEU A 737 9.15 18.66 -52.62
N GLU A 738 8.35 19.64 -53.03
CA GLU A 738 8.79 21.03 -53.21
C GLU A 738 9.29 21.66 -51.89
N GLU A 739 8.53 21.49 -50.81
CA GLU A 739 8.90 21.99 -49.49
C GLU A 739 10.16 21.28 -48.95
N ARG A 740 10.28 19.96 -49.19
CA ARG A 740 11.44 19.16 -48.80
C ARG A 740 12.70 19.66 -49.53
N GLN A 741 12.63 19.98 -50.81
CA GLN A 741 13.77 20.55 -51.55
C GLN A 741 14.21 21.90 -50.96
N ARG A 742 13.28 22.70 -50.48
CA ARG A 742 13.54 24.01 -49.91
C ARG A 742 14.05 23.96 -48.47
N THR A 743 13.56 23.06 -47.65
CA THR A 743 13.73 23.09 -46.19
C THR A 743 14.40 21.85 -45.61
N GLY A 744 14.50 20.77 -46.40
CA GLY A 744 15.00 19.48 -45.90
C GLY A 744 14.04 18.73 -44.97
N ILE A 745 12.80 19.21 -44.79
CA ILE A 745 11.81 18.65 -43.85
C ILE A 745 11.43 17.19 -44.19
N SER A 746 11.26 16.35 -43.15
CA SER A 746 10.73 15.00 -43.33
C SER A 746 9.23 15.01 -43.65
N LEU A 747 8.68 13.91 -44.22
CA LEU A 747 7.27 13.79 -44.52
C LEU A 747 6.40 13.82 -43.24
N GLU A 748 6.88 13.23 -42.16
CA GLU A 748 6.19 13.23 -40.87
C GLU A 748 6.13 14.63 -40.26
N GLU A 749 7.23 15.39 -40.24
CA GLU A 749 7.28 16.77 -39.79
C GLU A 749 6.40 17.70 -40.65
N TYR A 750 6.37 17.48 -41.97
CA TYR A 750 5.50 18.24 -42.87
C TYR A 750 4.03 17.96 -42.59
N TRP A 751 3.66 16.68 -42.35
CA TRP A 751 2.31 16.28 -41.99
C TRP A 751 1.86 16.88 -40.64
N GLU A 752 2.74 16.88 -39.63
CA GLU A 752 2.49 17.54 -38.35
C GLU A 752 2.29 19.05 -38.48
N LYS A 753 3.16 19.72 -39.24
CA LYS A 753 3.08 21.16 -39.49
C LYS A 753 1.83 21.59 -40.25
N THR A 754 1.28 20.71 -41.08
CA THR A 754 0.03 20.94 -41.84
C THR A 754 -1.24 20.48 -41.11
N GLY A 755 -1.18 20.22 -39.80
CA GLY A 755 -2.34 19.92 -38.95
C GLY A 755 -2.79 18.46 -38.99
N LYS A 756 -1.94 17.53 -39.39
CA LYS A 756 -2.15 16.06 -39.32
C LYS A 756 -3.35 15.54 -40.14
N LYS A 757 -3.79 16.27 -41.16
CA LYS A 757 -4.99 15.94 -41.94
C LYS A 757 -4.71 15.51 -43.38
N LEU A 758 -3.47 15.69 -43.88
CA LEU A 758 -3.17 15.43 -45.27
C LEU A 758 -2.91 13.94 -45.53
N ASN A 759 -3.45 13.46 -46.66
CA ASN A 759 -3.12 12.15 -47.22
C ASN A 759 -2.05 12.33 -48.31
N PHE A 760 -1.22 11.27 -48.48
CA PHE A 760 -0.17 11.28 -49.48
C PHE A 760 -0.17 9.97 -50.27
N ILE A 761 0.02 10.07 -51.58
CA ILE A 761 0.18 8.93 -52.52
C ILE A 761 1.40 9.20 -53.35
N LYS A 762 2.28 8.19 -53.53
CA LYS A 762 3.37 8.18 -54.47
C LYS A 762 3.28 7.01 -55.45
N LYS A 763 3.87 7.17 -56.62
CA LYS A 763 4.14 6.07 -57.55
C LYS A 763 5.54 5.51 -57.28
N GLU A 764 5.64 4.20 -57.18
CA GLU A 764 6.91 3.50 -56.99
C GLU A 764 6.94 2.30 -57.96
N GLY A 765 7.72 2.46 -59.03
CA GLY A 765 7.66 1.52 -60.16
C GLY A 765 6.26 1.43 -60.75
N ASN A 766 5.71 0.23 -60.91
CA ASN A 766 4.33 -0.03 -61.40
C ASN A 766 3.26 -0.11 -60.31
N THR A 767 3.56 0.34 -59.07
CA THR A 767 2.61 0.31 -57.96
C THR A 767 2.38 1.72 -57.40
N LEU A 768 1.14 1.96 -56.86
CA LEU A 768 0.84 3.14 -56.07
C LEU A 768 0.85 2.78 -54.60
N LYS A 769 1.48 3.64 -53.82
CA LYS A 769 1.57 3.50 -52.35
C LYS A 769 1.01 4.73 -51.68
N TYR A 770 0.25 4.53 -50.61
CA TYR A 770 -0.19 5.61 -49.74
C TYR A 770 0.61 5.61 -48.44
N TRP A 771 0.82 6.78 -47.91
CA TRP A 771 1.57 6.96 -46.68
C TRP A 771 0.65 6.74 -45.47
N VAL A 772 1.13 5.94 -44.53
CA VAL A 772 0.49 5.68 -43.23
C VAL A 772 1.36 6.37 -42.19
N SER A 773 0.79 7.35 -41.49
CA SER A 773 1.50 8.08 -40.44
C SER A 773 1.92 7.17 -39.29
N SER A 774 2.94 7.58 -38.57
CA SER A 774 3.27 6.94 -37.32
C SER A 774 2.07 6.98 -36.37
N SER A 775 1.83 5.90 -35.70
CA SER A 775 0.72 5.82 -34.76
C SER A 775 1.09 4.98 -33.56
N LYS A 776 0.62 5.37 -32.39
CA LYS A 776 0.70 4.54 -31.21
C LYS A 776 -0.31 3.40 -31.33
N LYS A 777 0.04 2.22 -30.83
CA LYS A 777 -0.92 1.11 -30.75
C LYS A 777 -2.03 1.48 -29.77
N VAL A 778 -3.27 1.28 -30.15
CA VAL A 778 -4.42 1.49 -29.26
C VAL A 778 -4.34 0.48 -28.12
N SER A 779 -4.56 0.92 -26.90
CA SER A 779 -4.64 0.04 -25.74
C SER A 779 -5.83 -0.92 -25.90
N HIS A 780 -5.59 -2.19 -25.68
CA HIS A 780 -6.61 -3.25 -25.69
C HIS A 780 -6.49 -4.09 -24.42
N ASN A 781 -7.47 -4.93 -24.13
CA ASN A 781 -7.53 -5.72 -22.90
C ASN A 781 -6.78 -7.06 -22.94
N ASN A 782 -6.22 -7.45 -24.07
CA ASN A 782 -5.37 -8.64 -24.17
C ASN A 782 -3.91 -8.25 -23.97
N TRP A 783 -3.39 -8.45 -22.75
CA TRP A 783 -2.00 -8.19 -22.37
C TRP A 783 -1.20 -9.50 -22.23
N SER A 784 -1.58 -10.55 -22.98
CA SER A 784 -0.91 -11.86 -22.94
C SER A 784 0.55 -11.79 -23.43
N GLU A 785 0.93 -10.73 -24.15
CA GLU A 785 2.31 -10.47 -24.56
C GLU A 785 3.21 -10.04 -23.39
N LEU A 786 2.62 -9.58 -22.26
CA LEU A 786 3.37 -9.23 -21.06
C LEU A 786 3.58 -10.46 -20.18
N GLU A 787 4.78 -10.57 -19.62
CA GLU A 787 5.01 -11.51 -18.54
C GLU A 787 4.27 -11.04 -17.29
N GLY A 788 3.40 -11.89 -16.73
CA GLY A 788 2.65 -11.58 -15.53
C GLY A 788 3.50 -11.64 -14.25
N TYR A 789 4.59 -12.41 -14.27
CA TYR A 789 5.45 -12.65 -13.11
C TYR A 789 6.91 -12.25 -13.35
N GLY A 790 7.55 -11.72 -12.30
CA GLY A 790 8.98 -11.45 -12.22
C GLY A 790 9.71 -12.59 -11.51
N ARG A 791 11.07 -12.57 -11.53
CA ARG A 791 11.91 -13.57 -10.84
C ARG A 791 13.11 -12.94 -10.14
N LYS A 792 13.13 -11.66 -9.98
CA LYS A 792 14.34 -10.93 -9.56
C LYS A 792 14.60 -11.04 -8.07
N TRP A 793 13.55 -11.01 -7.26
CA TRP A 793 13.65 -10.94 -5.81
C TRP A 793 13.47 -12.30 -5.12
N HIS A 794 13.55 -13.40 -5.89
CA HIS A 794 13.35 -14.76 -5.39
C HIS A 794 12.02 -14.96 -4.65
N PHE A 795 11.02 -14.15 -5.03
CA PHE A 795 9.67 -14.25 -4.50
C PHE A 795 8.81 -15.03 -5.52
N PRO A 796 8.20 -16.17 -5.14
CA PRO A 796 7.56 -17.07 -6.09
C PRO A 796 6.45 -16.46 -6.95
N THR A 797 5.73 -15.49 -6.37
CA THR A 797 4.59 -14.79 -7.00
C THR A 797 4.91 -13.32 -7.26
N GLU A 798 6.17 -12.98 -7.56
CA GLU A 798 6.57 -11.61 -7.87
C GLU A 798 5.88 -11.12 -9.14
N ASN A 799 5.14 -10.02 -9.06
CA ASN A 799 4.55 -9.37 -10.22
C ASN A 799 5.62 -8.74 -11.13
N SER A 800 5.35 -8.72 -12.44
CA SER A 800 6.22 -8.06 -13.42
C SER A 800 6.15 -6.53 -13.31
N GLU A 801 7.30 -5.86 -13.27
CA GLU A 801 7.34 -4.39 -13.24
C GLU A 801 6.73 -3.76 -14.50
N ILE A 802 6.82 -4.44 -15.67
CA ILE A 802 6.25 -3.94 -16.93
C ILE A 802 4.72 -3.97 -16.88
N LEU A 803 4.15 -5.03 -16.32
CA LEU A 803 2.70 -5.12 -16.10
C LEU A 803 2.21 -3.98 -15.20
N LEU A 804 2.86 -3.79 -14.05
CA LEU A 804 2.46 -2.75 -13.10
C LEU A 804 2.72 -1.33 -13.62
N LYS A 805 3.75 -1.13 -14.45
CA LYS A 805 3.93 0.14 -15.17
C LYS A 805 2.70 0.46 -16.02
N ARG A 806 2.22 -0.51 -16.83
CA ARG A 806 1.03 -0.31 -17.68
C ARG A 806 -0.22 -0.04 -16.86
N VAL A 807 -0.42 -0.76 -15.75
CA VAL A 807 -1.54 -0.55 -14.82
C VAL A 807 -1.51 0.88 -14.26
N ILE A 808 -0.39 1.29 -13.67
CA ILE A 808 -0.27 2.58 -12.98
C ILE A 808 -0.37 3.76 -13.97
N GLU A 809 0.30 3.70 -15.11
CA GLU A 809 0.27 4.78 -16.10
C GLU A 809 -1.11 4.94 -16.74
N SER A 810 -1.93 3.88 -16.82
CA SER A 810 -3.23 3.92 -17.46
C SER A 810 -4.30 4.69 -16.67
N THR A 811 -4.14 4.82 -15.35
CA THR A 811 -5.16 5.40 -14.47
C THR A 811 -4.61 6.41 -13.45
N SER A 812 -3.36 6.85 -13.60
CA SER A 812 -2.76 7.84 -12.68
C SER A 812 -1.82 8.82 -13.38
N ASN A 813 -1.57 9.97 -12.74
CA ASN A 813 -0.56 10.97 -13.08
C ASN A 813 0.61 10.93 -12.11
N GLU A 814 1.72 11.62 -12.43
CA GLU A 814 2.79 11.86 -11.47
C GLU A 814 2.25 12.59 -10.23
N GLY A 815 2.68 12.16 -9.06
CA GLY A 815 2.23 12.70 -7.77
C GLY A 815 0.97 12.04 -7.20
N ASP A 816 0.18 11.32 -8.02
CA ASP A 816 -1.00 10.60 -7.55
C ASP A 816 -0.63 9.46 -6.58
N LEU A 817 -1.54 9.12 -5.68
CA LEU A 817 -1.36 8.09 -4.67
C LEU A 817 -1.82 6.72 -5.18
N ILE A 818 -0.92 5.76 -5.16
CA ILE A 818 -1.13 4.36 -5.56
C ILE A 818 -1.17 3.49 -4.29
N MET A 819 -2.03 2.48 -4.24
CA MET A 819 -2.11 1.57 -3.10
C MET A 819 -2.09 0.11 -3.54
N ASP A 820 -1.40 -0.71 -2.72
CA ASP A 820 -1.45 -2.17 -2.78
C ASP A 820 -1.48 -2.73 -1.35
N PHE A 821 -2.59 -3.37 -0.99
CA PHE A 821 -2.76 -3.98 0.33
C PHE A 821 -2.66 -5.53 0.33
N PHE A 822 -2.16 -6.09 -0.77
CA PHE A 822 -1.62 -7.44 -0.89
C PHE A 822 -0.23 -7.36 -1.51
N LEU A 823 0.66 -6.59 -0.86
CA LEU A 823 1.88 -6.06 -1.45
C LEU A 823 2.88 -7.13 -1.92
N GLY A 824 2.93 -8.28 -1.21
CA GLY A 824 3.83 -9.38 -1.53
C GLY A 824 5.31 -8.94 -1.58
N SER A 825 5.90 -8.97 -2.76
CA SER A 825 7.31 -8.60 -2.95
C SER A 825 7.59 -7.10 -3.05
N GLY A 826 6.58 -6.23 -2.99
CA GLY A 826 6.74 -4.78 -3.10
C GLY A 826 6.88 -4.25 -4.54
N THR A 827 6.42 -4.99 -5.54
CA THR A 827 6.58 -4.56 -6.94
C THR A 827 5.76 -3.31 -7.25
N THR A 828 4.54 -3.22 -6.75
CA THR A 828 3.65 -2.07 -6.97
C THR A 828 4.26 -0.78 -6.44
N THR A 829 4.73 -0.78 -5.20
CA THR A 829 5.37 0.40 -4.58
C THR A 829 6.67 0.79 -5.28
N ALA A 830 7.48 -0.21 -5.69
CA ALA A 830 8.72 0.02 -6.44
C ALA A 830 8.45 0.70 -7.79
N VAL A 831 7.44 0.22 -8.54
CA VAL A 831 7.06 0.78 -9.84
C VAL A 831 6.44 2.18 -9.66
N ALA A 832 5.54 2.36 -8.69
CA ALA A 832 4.94 3.65 -8.38
C ALA A 832 6.04 4.71 -8.09
N HIS A 833 7.02 4.38 -7.26
CA HIS A 833 8.14 5.26 -6.94
C HIS A 833 9.00 5.60 -8.18
N LYS A 834 9.35 4.60 -8.99
CA LYS A 834 10.10 4.80 -10.25
C LYS A 834 9.36 5.70 -11.24
N LEU A 835 8.02 5.69 -11.18
CA LEU A 835 7.13 6.52 -12.00
C LEU A 835 6.75 7.86 -11.33
N ARG A 836 7.39 8.22 -10.21
CA ARG A 836 7.12 9.45 -9.44
C ARG A 836 5.70 9.57 -8.91
N ARG A 837 5.07 8.44 -8.57
CA ARG A 837 3.80 8.41 -7.84
C ARG A 837 4.10 8.23 -6.36
N LYS A 838 3.21 8.75 -5.50
CA LYS A 838 3.17 8.39 -4.09
C LYS A 838 2.56 7.00 -3.93
N TRP A 839 2.88 6.31 -2.84
CA TRP A 839 2.42 4.94 -2.68
C TRP A 839 2.18 4.53 -1.23
N ILE A 840 1.23 3.61 -1.04
CA ILE A 840 0.98 2.90 0.22
C ILE A 840 1.08 1.42 -0.07
N GLY A 841 1.89 0.70 0.71
CA GLY A 841 2.01 -0.75 0.64
C GLY A 841 1.73 -1.39 1.98
N VAL A 842 0.86 -2.40 2.00
CA VAL A 842 0.54 -3.17 3.22
C VAL A 842 0.94 -4.62 3.04
N GLU A 843 1.70 -5.15 4.01
CA GLU A 843 2.15 -6.54 4.02
C GLU A 843 2.21 -7.07 5.46
N MET A 844 1.69 -8.29 5.67
CA MET A 844 1.65 -8.92 6.98
C MET A 844 2.88 -9.78 7.27
N GLY A 845 3.44 -10.42 6.22
CA GLY A 845 4.48 -11.45 6.33
C GLY A 845 5.85 -10.90 6.76
N GLU A 846 6.71 -11.79 7.26
CA GLU A 846 8.10 -11.42 7.63
C GLU A 846 8.95 -10.97 6.44
N HIS A 847 8.54 -11.33 5.23
CA HIS A 847 9.17 -10.83 4.01
C HIS A 847 9.01 -9.30 3.84
N PHE A 848 8.17 -8.65 4.65
CA PHE A 848 8.17 -7.20 4.79
C PHE A 848 9.57 -6.64 5.09
N TYR A 849 10.30 -7.26 6.04
CA TYR A 849 11.65 -6.85 6.42
C TYR A 849 12.75 -7.45 5.56
N THR A 850 12.53 -8.67 5.01
CA THR A 850 13.59 -9.39 4.29
C THR A 850 13.54 -9.18 2.78
N VAL A 851 12.41 -8.74 2.23
CA VAL A 851 12.22 -8.51 0.78
C VAL A 851 11.75 -7.08 0.49
N VAL A 852 10.61 -6.66 1.06
CA VAL A 852 9.95 -5.40 0.69
C VAL A 852 10.81 -4.18 1.06
N LEU A 853 11.19 -4.04 2.33
CA LEU A 853 11.98 -2.92 2.81
C LEU A 853 13.36 -2.83 2.13
N PRO A 854 14.13 -3.93 1.98
CA PRO A 854 15.36 -3.95 1.19
C PRO A 854 15.15 -3.52 -0.26
N ARG A 855 14.09 -3.99 -0.90
CA ARG A 855 13.75 -3.61 -2.28
C ARG A 855 13.53 -2.11 -2.38
N MET A 856 12.71 -1.52 -1.51
CA MET A 856 12.43 -0.09 -1.55
C MET A 856 13.68 0.75 -1.28
N LYS A 857 14.57 0.34 -0.36
CA LYS A 857 15.87 0.97 -0.16
C LYS A 857 16.73 0.94 -1.42
N LYS A 858 16.79 -0.20 -2.13
CA LYS A 858 17.49 -0.30 -3.42
C LYS A 858 16.88 0.59 -4.50
N VAL A 859 15.56 0.71 -4.52
CA VAL A 859 14.86 1.63 -5.44
C VAL A 859 15.29 3.07 -5.15
N LEU A 860 15.31 3.51 -3.89
CA LEU A 860 15.77 4.85 -3.53
C LEU A 860 17.23 5.11 -3.92
N PHE A 861 18.12 4.14 -3.72
CA PHE A 861 19.52 4.28 -4.12
C PHE A 861 19.71 4.34 -5.63
N TYR A 862 18.88 3.75 -6.39
CA TYR A 862 18.82 3.62 -7.83
C TYR A 862 18.91 2.18 -8.33
N ASP A 863 17.76 1.53 -8.37
CA ASP A 863 17.63 0.24 -9.01
C ASP A 863 17.70 0.40 -10.55
N LYS A 864 18.79 -0.06 -11.14
CA LYS A 864 19.03 -0.02 -12.61
C LYS A 864 18.24 -1.06 -13.39
N SER A 865 17.43 -1.88 -12.73
CA SER A 865 16.74 -3.02 -13.33
C SER A 865 15.26 -2.74 -13.61
N GLY A 866 14.60 -3.70 -14.22
CA GLY A 866 13.18 -3.64 -14.53
C GLY A 866 12.87 -2.45 -15.44
N ILE A 867 11.82 -1.70 -15.10
CA ILE A 867 11.39 -0.54 -15.90
C ILE A 867 12.42 0.61 -15.93
N SER A 868 13.37 0.66 -15.00
CA SER A 868 14.44 1.67 -15.03
C SER A 868 15.28 1.60 -16.31
N LYS A 869 15.38 0.45 -16.95
CA LYS A 869 16.03 0.29 -18.25
C LYS A 869 15.25 0.98 -19.37
N LEU A 870 13.93 0.93 -19.31
CA LEU A 870 13.03 1.55 -20.28
C LEU A 870 12.99 3.08 -20.12
N LEU A 871 13.14 3.57 -18.88
CA LEU A 871 13.13 4.99 -18.56
C LEU A 871 14.44 5.72 -18.94
N LYS A 872 15.50 4.98 -19.32
CA LYS A 872 16.84 5.53 -19.64
C LYS A 872 17.08 5.88 -21.09
N THR A 873 16.27 5.42 -22.02
CA THR A 873 16.57 5.64 -23.44
C THR A 873 16.26 7.09 -23.81
N PRO A 874 17.29 7.94 -24.10
CA PRO A 874 17.02 9.21 -24.73
C PRO A 874 16.49 8.87 -26.13
N ARG A 875 15.30 9.31 -26.46
CA ARG A 875 14.87 9.27 -27.86
C ARG A 875 15.81 10.21 -28.63
N GLN A 876 16.58 9.67 -29.55
CA GLN A 876 17.17 10.43 -30.61
C GLN A 876 16.04 11.01 -31.48
N THR A 877 15.55 12.17 -31.10
CA THR A 877 14.74 13.01 -31.95
C THR A 877 15.52 14.31 -32.13
N SER A 878 15.85 14.60 -33.38
CA SER A 878 16.50 15.81 -33.85
C SER A 878 15.56 17.02 -33.77
N SER A 879 15.09 17.38 -32.60
CA SER A 879 14.45 18.67 -32.38
C SER A 879 14.77 19.18 -30.99
N ASP A 880 15.28 20.43 -30.96
CA ASP A 880 15.71 21.17 -29.78
C ASP A 880 14.59 21.54 -28.80
N THR A 881 13.82 20.58 -28.37
CA THR A 881 12.91 20.76 -27.24
C THR A 881 13.42 19.85 -26.11
N PRO A 882 13.80 20.37 -24.93
CA PRO A 882 14.19 19.52 -23.82
C PRO A 882 12.98 18.70 -23.40
N LEU A 883 13.08 17.40 -23.58
CA LEU A 883 12.06 16.44 -23.13
C LEU A 883 11.99 16.43 -21.60
N LYS A 884 10.86 16.91 -21.09
CA LYS A 884 10.49 16.95 -19.67
C LYS A 884 10.06 15.60 -19.10
N GLU A 885 10.43 14.47 -19.67
CA GLU A 885 9.94 13.18 -19.19
C GLU A 885 11.04 12.13 -19.11
N GLY A 886 11.17 11.53 -17.91
CA GLY A 886 11.46 10.13 -17.82
C GLY A 886 12.84 9.66 -17.40
N ASN A 887 13.66 10.41 -16.65
CA ASN A 887 14.86 9.85 -16.03
C ASN A 887 14.70 9.68 -14.53
N TYR A 888 14.25 8.49 -14.08
CA TYR A 888 14.37 8.10 -12.68
C TYR A 888 15.86 8.01 -12.32
N GLN A 889 16.31 8.81 -11.37
CA GLN A 889 17.72 8.92 -10.96
C GLN A 889 17.98 8.41 -9.53
N GLY A 890 16.97 7.87 -8.85
CA GLY A 890 17.00 7.55 -7.43
C GLY A 890 16.56 8.74 -6.56
N GLY A 891 16.72 8.58 -5.26
CA GLY A 891 16.30 9.54 -4.25
C GLY A 891 14.87 9.28 -3.74
N GLY A 892 14.61 9.67 -2.50
CA GLY A 892 13.28 9.53 -1.92
C GLY A 892 13.24 9.61 -0.41
N PHE A 893 12.02 9.61 0.12
CA PHE A 893 11.72 9.71 1.53
C PHE A 893 10.42 8.97 1.83
N PHE A 894 10.46 7.91 2.63
CA PHE A 894 9.25 7.18 3.03
C PHE A 894 9.26 6.79 4.49
N LYS A 895 8.07 6.55 5.03
CA LYS A 895 7.84 6.05 6.38
C LYS A 895 7.50 4.57 6.35
N TYR A 896 7.96 3.79 7.33
CA TYR A 896 7.49 2.44 7.56
C TYR A 896 7.21 2.21 9.04
N TYR A 897 6.18 1.39 9.32
CA TYR A 897 5.74 1.10 10.68
C TYR A 897 4.94 -0.19 10.77
N GLU A 898 4.70 -0.63 11.98
CA GLU A 898 3.82 -1.74 12.32
C GLU A 898 2.53 -1.22 12.96
N LEU A 899 1.46 -1.98 12.82
CA LEU A 899 0.24 -1.75 13.62
C LEU A 899 0.12 -2.79 14.74
N GLU A 900 -0.49 -2.36 15.85
CA GLU A 900 -0.91 -3.25 16.92
C GLU A 900 -1.68 -4.44 16.33
N GLN A 901 -1.29 -5.66 16.69
CA GLN A 901 -1.93 -6.86 16.20
C GLN A 901 -3.21 -7.17 17.00
N TYR A 902 -4.23 -7.70 16.34
CA TYR A 902 -5.47 -8.12 16.96
C TYR A 902 -5.23 -9.14 18.10
N GLU A 903 -4.33 -10.10 17.88
CA GLU A 903 -3.93 -11.09 18.88
C GLU A 903 -3.30 -10.46 20.13
N ASP A 904 -2.56 -9.35 19.99
CA ASP A 904 -1.98 -8.61 21.11
C ASP A 904 -3.08 -7.93 21.95
N THR A 905 -4.10 -7.40 21.31
CA THR A 905 -5.27 -6.84 21.98
C THR A 905 -5.98 -7.92 22.79
N LEU A 906 -6.28 -9.07 22.17
CA LEU A 906 -6.94 -10.20 22.86
C LEU A 906 -6.14 -10.74 24.05
N ARG A 907 -4.80 -10.75 23.94
CA ARG A 907 -3.92 -11.22 25.01
C ARG A 907 -3.95 -10.34 26.25
N LYS A 908 -4.16 -9.05 26.09
CA LYS A 908 -4.19 -8.06 27.16
C LYS A 908 -5.51 -7.97 27.87
N VAL A 909 -6.58 -8.43 27.24
CA VAL A 909 -7.94 -8.39 27.76
C VAL A 909 -8.06 -9.33 28.97
N LYS A 910 -8.67 -8.86 30.07
CA LYS A 910 -8.94 -9.64 31.27
C LYS A 910 -10.39 -9.49 31.68
N TYR A 911 -10.91 -10.56 32.26
CA TYR A 911 -12.17 -10.60 32.98
C TYR A 911 -11.85 -10.62 34.47
N GLU A 912 -12.42 -9.71 35.22
CA GLU A 912 -12.32 -9.71 36.68
C GLU A 912 -13.67 -10.15 37.31
N ASP A 913 -13.60 -11.07 38.24
CA ASP A 913 -14.69 -11.41 39.11
C ASP A 913 -15.10 -10.16 39.92
N SER A 914 -16.32 -10.16 40.47
CA SER A 914 -17.03 -9.11 41.18
C SER A 914 -16.28 -8.24 42.22
N ASP A 915 -15.01 -8.53 42.50
CA ASP A 915 -14.17 -7.72 43.41
C ASP A 915 -13.83 -6.33 42.86
N LEU A 916 -14.11 -6.04 41.60
CA LEU A 916 -13.88 -4.73 41.00
C LEU A 916 -14.84 -3.66 41.51
N PHE A 917 -16.00 -4.05 42.06
CA PHE A 917 -16.90 -3.09 42.68
C PHE A 917 -16.50 -2.70 44.10
N SER A 918 -15.54 -3.39 44.71
CA SER A 918 -14.94 -3.02 45.99
C SER A 918 -13.91 -1.89 45.88
N LEU A 919 -13.45 -1.55 44.66
CA LEU A 919 -12.48 -0.50 44.42
C LEU A 919 -13.08 0.90 44.19
N PHE A 920 -14.40 1.03 44.11
CA PHE A 920 -15.04 2.35 44.14
C PHE A 920 -15.39 2.70 45.56
N PRO A 921 -14.87 3.84 46.08
CA PRO A 921 -15.21 4.30 47.45
C PRO A 921 -16.73 4.40 47.60
N SER A 922 -17.24 3.75 48.64
CA SER A 922 -18.66 3.64 49.01
C SER A 922 -19.29 4.94 49.55
N ASP A 923 -18.82 6.11 49.11
CA ASP A 923 -19.23 7.40 49.73
C ASP A 923 -20.38 8.12 49.04
N ARG A 924 -21.13 7.50 48.20
CA ARG A 924 -22.44 8.03 47.81
C ARG A 924 -23.43 6.89 47.57
N GLY A 925 -24.11 6.46 48.64
CA GLY A 925 -25.49 5.92 48.61
C GLY A 925 -25.86 4.85 47.57
N VAL A 926 -24.98 3.96 47.18
CA VAL A 926 -25.21 2.96 46.13
C VAL A 926 -25.21 1.55 46.73
N SER A 927 -25.95 1.34 47.78
CA SER A 927 -26.28 -0.01 48.27
C SER A 927 -27.26 -0.77 47.34
N ALA A 928 -27.79 -0.10 46.31
CA ALA A 928 -28.72 -0.69 45.34
C ALA A 928 -28.02 -1.33 44.11
N LEU A 929 -26.71 -1.20 43.99
CA LEU A 929 -25.96 -1.71 42.82
C LEU A 929 -25.31 -3.07 43.06
N ALA A 930 -25.10 -3.47 44.30
CA ALA A 930 -24.56 -4.81 44.62
C ALA A 930 -25.52 -5.93 44.24
N ASP A 931 -26.84 -5.71 44.35
CA ASP A 931 -27.88 -6.66 43.88
C ASP A 931 -28.18 -6.57 42.37
N GLY A 932 -27.63 -5.55 41.68
CA GLY A 932 -27.94 -5.24 40.28
C GLY A 932 -26.99 -5.81 39.26
N VAL A 933 -25.79 -6.24 39.65
CA VAL A 933 -24.69 -6.60 38.71
C VAL A 933 -25.00 -7.83 37.87
N PHE A 934 -25.91 -8.71 38.33
CA PHE A 934 -26.30 -9.90 37.56
C PHE A 934 -27.82 -9.98 37.35
N LYS A 935 -28.54 -8.86 37.31
CA LYS A 935 -29.98 -8.91 37.04
C LYS A 935 -30.34 -9.49 35.68
N ASP A 936 -29.49 -9.30 34.70
CA ASP A 936 -29.66 -9.86 33.34
C ASP A 936 -28.34 -10.28 32.72
N PRO A 937 -27.76 -11.45 33.07
CA PRO A 937 -26.49 -11.92 32.52
C PRO A 937 -26.55 -12.22 31.03
N TYR A 938 -27.71 -12.22 30.40
CA TYR A 938 -27.84 -12.43 28.96
C TYR A 938 -27.56 -11.15 28.16
N ASN A 939 -27.76 -9.98 28.75
CA ASN A 939 -27.63 -8.69 28.07
C ASN A 939 -26.59 -7.74 28.73
N GLN A 940 -25.87 -8.18 29.77
CA GLN A 940 -24.82 -7.41 30.38
C GLN A 940 -23.50 -7.55 29.64
N TYR A 941 -22.85 -6.43 29.40
CA TYR A 941 -21.49 -6.42 28.88
C TYR A 941 -20.53 -7.08 29.88
N VAL A 942 -20.03 -8.22 29.52
CA VAL A 942 -19.13 -9.06 30.31
C VAL A 942 -17.72 -8.55 30.36
N PHE A 943 -17.40 -7.47 29.73
CA PHE A 943 -16.13 -7.30 29.11
C PHE A 943 -15.22 -6.26 29.64
N MET A 944 -14.30 -6.78 29.56
CA MET A 944 -13.00 -6.87 28.95
C MET A 944 -12.29 -5.58 29.21
N ARG A 945 -11.76 -5.50 30.40
CA ARG A 945 -10.87 -4.39 30.75
C ARG A 945 -9.44 -4.86 30.42
N ASP A 946 -8.73 -4.13 29.62
CA ASP A 946 -7.30 -4.29 29.52
C ASP A 946 -6.70 -3.73 30.82
N LEU A 947 -6.22 -4.63 31.71
CA LEU A 947 -5.63 -4.20 32.97
C LEU A 947 -4.39 -3.32 32.75
N LYS A 948 -3.60 -3.59 31.72
CA LYS A 948 -2.47 -2.70 31.38
C LYS A 948 -2.95 -1.31 31.01
N MET A 949 -4.12 -1.23 30.40
CA MET A 949 -4.75 0.05 30.10
C MET A 949 -5.25 0.76 31.35
N LEU A 950 -5.84 0.00 32.29
CA LEU A 950 -6.24 0.56 33.59
C LEU A 950 -5.03 1.00 34.40
N GLU A 951 -3.94 0.23 34.39
CA GLU A 951 -2.67 0.60 35.02
C GLU A 951 -1.98 1.80 34.33
N ALA A 952 -2.26 2.03 33.06
CA ALA A 952 -1.79 3.18 32.32
C ALA A 952 -2.60 4.46 32.59
N LEU A 953 -3.80 4.35 33.14
CA LEU A 953 -4.67 5.48 33.47
C LEU A 953 -4.28 6.06 34.82
N GLU A 954 -3.92 7.33 34.85
CA GLU A 954 -3.75 8.13 36.03
C GLU A 954 -4.94 9.11 36.16
N VAL A 955 -5.79 8.87 37.15
CA VAL A 955 -6.96 9.72 37.40
C VAL A 955 -6.61 10.82 38.40
N ASP A 956 -6.58 12.05 37.93
CA ASP A 956 -6.44 13.23 38.77
C ASP A 956 -7.83 13.69 39.20
N TYR A 957 -8.25 13.27 40.38
CA TYR A 957 -9.57 13.60 40.96
C TYR A 957 -9.72 15.09 41.33
N GLU A 958 -8.61 15.79 41.60
CA GLU A 958 -8.66 17.22 41.99
C GLU A 958 -8.96 18.11 40.79
N ASN A 959 -8.40 17.75 39.60
CA ASN A 959 -8.56 18.53 38.38
C ASN A 959 -9.55 17.92 37.37
N ASN A 960 -10.23 16.82 37.71
CA ASN A 960 -11.12 16.05 36.82
C ASN A 960 -10.44 15.68 35.48
N LYS A 961 -9.16 15.33 35.54
CA LYS A 961 -8.36 14.96 34.39
C LYS A 961 -7.96 13.49 34.45
N VAL A 962 -7.98 12.85 33.30
CA VAL A 962 -7.43 11.52 33.13
C VAL A 962 -6.19 11.62 32.25
N LYS A 963 -5.05 11.22 32.76
CA LYS A 963 -3.81 11.08 32.03
C LYS A 963 -3.59 9.63 31.66
N VAL A 964 -2.95 9.37 30.56
CA VAL A 964 -2.60 8.01 30.11
C VAL A 964 -1.10 7.92 29.90
N ASP A 965 -0.48 7.03 30.66
CA ASP A 965 0.91 6.65 30.43
C ASP A 965 0.98 5.57 29.35
N LEU A 966 1.09 6.02 28.09
CA LEU A 966 1.15 5.12 26.94
C LEU A 966 2.36 4.17 26.95
N SER A 967 3.43 4.50 27.67
CA SER A 967 4.64 3.65 27.78
C SER A 967 4.34 2.33 28.48
N LYS A 968 3.30 2.28 29.31
CA LYS A 968 2.83 1.04 29.96
C LYS A 968 2.08 0.12 29.03
N LEU A 969 1.58 0.61 27.89
CA LEU A 969 0.86 -0.17 26.88
C LEU A 969 1.81 -0.85 25.91
N TYR A 970 2.68 -0.07 25.28
CA TYR A 970 3.67 -0.52 24.31
C TYR A 970 4.93 0.35 24.42
N SER A 971 6.07 -0.24 24.22
CA SER A 971 7.37 0.46 24.39
C SER A 971 7.69 1.48 23.30
N ASN A 972 7.08 1.38 22.12
CA ASN A 972 7.46 2.14 20.91
C ASN A 972 6.25 2.65 20.13
N ILE A 973 5.32 3.35 20.80
CA ILE A 973 4.16 3.96 20.14
C ILE A 973 4.60 5.22 19.39
N ASP A 974 4.24 5.31 18.12
CA ASP A 974 4.27 6.56 17.37
C ASP A 974 2.94 7.32 17.61
N ILE A 975 2.94 8.18 18.62
CA ILE A 975 1.75 8.96 18.98
C ILE A 975 1.32 9.89 17.84
N PRO A 976 2.21 10.68 17.19
CA PRO A 976 1.86 11.52 16.07
C PRO A 976 1.12 10.79 14.95
N GLU A 977 1.66 9.64 14.47
CA GLU A 977 1.03 8.89 13.39
C GLU A 977 -0.27 8.20 13.83
N THR A 978 -0.33 7.73 15.08
CA THR A 978 -1.55 7.16 15.66
C THR A 978 -2.68 8.20 15.67
N LEU A 979 -2.39 9.42 16.13
CA LEU A 979 -3.34 10.52 16.13
C LEU A 979 -3.72 10.97 14.72
N SER A 980 -2.75 11.02 13.80
CA SER A 980 -2.97 11.36 12.41
C SER A 980 -3.98 10.41 11.76
N ASN A 981 -3.81 9.10 11.95
CA ASN A 981 -4.74 8.10 11.44
C ASN A 981 -6.12 8.21 12.10
N LEU A 982 -6.19 8.45 13.40
CA LEU A 982 -7.43 8.52 14.15
C LEU A 982 -8.26 9.76 13.81
N LEU A 983 -7.60 10.91 13.67
CA LEU A 983 -8.23 12.21 13.38
C LEU A 983 -8.46 12.45 11.88
N GLY A 984 -7.83 11.64 11.03
CA GLY A 984 -7.91 11.82 9.59
C GLY A 984 -7.13 13.02 9.07
N LYS A 985 -6.08 13.46 9.78
CA LYS A 985 -5.31 14.68 9.47
C LYS A 985 -3.87 14.36 9.08
N TRP A 986 -3.34 15.05 8.09
CA TRP A 986 -1.96 14.91 7.67
C TRP A 986 -1.01 15.66 8.59
N ILE A 987 0.13 15.03 8.91
CA ILE A 987 1.13 15.62 9.79
C ILE A 987 1.94 16.64 9.01
N LYS A 988 1.94 17.88 9.51
CA LYS A 988 2.76 18.97 9.00
C LYS A 988 4.13 18.99 9.65
N ARG A 989 4.19 18.91 10.98
CA ARG A 989 5.43 18.97 11.75
C ARG A 989 5.34 18.13 13.03
N ILE A 990 6.46 17.50 13.37
CA ILE A 990 6.64 16.80 14.65
C ILE A 990 7.76 17.49 15.43
N THR A 991 7.53 17.74 16.69
CA THR A 991 8.55 18.22 17.66
C THR A 991 8.56 17.29 18.87
N SER A 992 9.49 17.52 19.81
CA SER A 992 9.51 16.80 21.10
C SER A 992 8.28 17.06 21.96
N ASP A 993 7.57 18.16 21.72
CA ASP A 993 6.52 18.64 22.60
C ASP A 993 5.12 18.53 21.97
N TYR A 994 5.01 18.71 20.68
CA TYR A 994 3.73 18.68 19.97
C TYR A 994 3.83 18.12 18.54
N VAL A 995 2.69 17.66 18.03
CA VAL A 995 2.45 17.43 16.62
C VAL A 995 1.55 18.52 16.05
N GLU A 996 1.91 19.07 14.89
CA GLU A 996 1.13 20.05 14.12
C GLU A 996 0.56 19.37 12.89
N PHE A 997 -0.75 19.53 12.66
CA PHE A 997 -1.45 18.99 11.50
C PHE A 997 -1.64 20.04 10.38
N GLU A 998 -2.11 19.57 9.22
CA GLU A 998 -2.28 20.36 8.00
C GLU A 998 -3.20 21.58 8.19
N ASP A 999 -4.20 21.47 9.06
CA ASP A 999 -5.15 22.54 9.42
C ASP A 999 -4.61 23.51 10.47
N GLY A 1000 -3.38 23.32 10.96
CA GLY A 1000 -2.74 24.16 11.97
C GLY A 1000 -3.04 23.75 13.41
N GLU A 1001 -3.87 22.71 13.64
CA GLU A 1001 -4.09 22.17 14.99
C GLU A 1001 -2.78 21.60 15.55
N LYS A 1002 -2.54 21.92 16.83
CA LYS A 1002 -1.38 21.43 17.58
C LYS A 1002 -1.84 20.62 18.78
N ILE A 1003 -1.35 19.40 18.89
CA ILE A 1003 -1.63 18.52 20.03
C ILE A 1003 -0.34 18.32 20.84
N ASP A 1004 -0.43 18.61 22.13
CA ASP A 1004 0.66 18.41 23.09
C ASP A 1004 0.88 16.91 23.33
N LEU A 1005 2.10 16.43 23.03
CA LEU A 1005 2.47 15.02 23.17
C LEU A 1005 2.81 14.64 24.63
N LYS A 1006 3.10 15.63 25.50
CA LYS A 1006 3.41 15.40 26.91
C LYS A 1006 2.17 15.40 27.80
N ASN A 1007 1.10 16.08 27.36
CA ASN A 1007 -0.17 16.18 28.08
C ASN A 1007 -1.33 15.80 27.16
N LEU A 1008 -1.32 14.55 26.71
CA LEU A 1008 -2.32 14.05 25.77
C LEU A 1008 -3.72 13.95 26.41
N ASP A 1009 -4.73 14.54 25.75
CA ASP A 1009 -6.11 14.43 26.20
C ASP A 1009 -6.58 12.98 26.00
N TYR A 1010 -7.03 12.35 27.09
CA TYR A 1010 -7.59 11.00 27.08
C TYR A 1010 -8.72 10.82 26.05
N LYS A 1011 -9.54 11.85 25.82
CA LYS A 1011 -10.64 11.77 24.85
C LYS A 1011 -10.17 11.45 23.43
N LEU A 1012 -8.98 11.92 23.05
CA LEU A 1012 -8.40 11.67 21.74
C LEU A 1012 -8.01 10.20 21.53
N ILE A 1013 -7.51 9.56 22.58
CA ILE A 1013 -7.04 8.18 22.51
C ILE A 1013 -8.06 7.16 22.99
N LYS A 1014 -9.18 7.63 23.55
CA LYS A 1014 -10.26 6.76 24.01
C LYS A 1014 -10.68 5.67 23.01
N PRO A 1015 -10.86 5.97 21.70
CA PRO A 1015 -11.24 4.94 20.71
C PRO A 1015 -10.21 3.82 20.54
N LEU A 1016 -8.95 4.06 20.91
CA LEU A 1016 -7.88 3.06 20.87
C LEU A 1016 -7.89 2.13 22.08
N ILE A 1017 -8.55 2.54 23.15
CA ILE A 1017 -8.53 1.90 24.47
C ILE A 1017 -9.89 1.28 24.80
N TRP A 1018 -10.96 2.03 24.53
CA TRP A 1018 -12.34 1.62 24.79
C TRP A 1018 -13.09 1.48 23.46
N TRP A 1019 -13.63 0.30 23.22
CA TRP A 1019 -14.41 -0.02 22.04
C TRP A 1019 -15.91 -0.16 22.34
#